data_141b4d022d4d616b3c2b15cd5c066fb7
#
_entry.id   141b4d022d4d616b3c2b15cd5c066fb7
#
_cell.length_a   1.000
_cell.length_b   1.000
_cell.length_c   1.000
_cell.angle_alpha   90.00
_cell.angle_beta   90.00
_cell.angle_gamma   90.00
#
_symmetry.space_group_name_H-M   'P 1'
#
loop_
_entity.id
_entity.type
_entity.pdbx_description
1 polymer ?
#
loop_
_entity_poly.entity_id
_entity_poly.type
_entity_poly.pdbx_seq_one_letter_code
_entity_poly.pdbx_strand_id
1 'polypeptide(L)'
;MSLLKKAAPFEERWPEWRLIVQKLLEQHAVTRDEWQGLFSDVHQVISWEENGAESVLRAIMEEIEAHVLGVVNRLQNEMEETALLKVYRREWERYRAQSFYLPQPFRPIEPALHHKDTGHILVRNNSQAPVPVHAAAAPQNDKTLLLQRKMLFAWNVGVFKSVCSRLLSSAMKLITLERGGEVIEGSLVIAVRESFVLMTDDSGTLSVYISHFEDTYINETRSYYEHRAQDFEVANGIYSYLVYATEKFEEEMARGLRYLETRSTSNSTDRLRHCLVSCLVDRVREFIEAEFPVTLGNSDVVHLNRMFRLLDLSSQGVQGILRLLENYIFDCGLQDMKRHAGTIVSDPEKYVEKLLSLFKQYTHLIEEAFDADARFLTIRDKAFRRLVNDTSVFRMDLTNTGDAGAKRAAIGSRSPPESRCPELLANYCDQLLRKTPLSRKLTSDEIDDRLKDVVLLLKYVQNGDVFMRFHQMHLMRRLISETSTDSEKEEDVVQWLRHGGMPAEYVTKLSRMFQDIKISNDVNSAFKEFLRDKDLASLASMANIKILNHGAWSKNSERVTVSLPMELEDFIPEAEQFYSKAHSGRRLTWHHNLSSGIITMTTDVGSYDLEVTTFQMAVLFAWNQRPQQSLSLADLALATELGDVELRRTVWSLSHMPKLKRQLLLVEPSAKNPREFTPETSLRINHQFAVIRNNEVQRRGKVSYVGKLQLVTERVRDEVGEGIIALRILRLQVSCVWMSTSILDRL
;
A
#
# COMPACT_ATOMS: atom_id res chain seq x y z
N MET A 1 90.81 -17.55 21.50
CA MET A 1 90.83 -16.66 20.33
C MET A 1 90.60 -17.49 19.10
N SER A 2 89.31 -17.66 18.74
CA SER A 2 88.91 -18.29 17.47
C SER A 2 89.13 -17.28 16.35
N LEU A 3 90.01 -17.63 15.41
CA LEU A 3 90.27 -16.90 14.20
C LEU A 3 88.93 -16.82 13.44
N LEU A 4 88.30 -15.65 13.48
CA LEU A 4 87.22 -15.28 12.58
C LEU A 4 87.76 -15.41 11.14
N LYS A 5 87.42 -16.49 10.46
CA LYS A 5 87.71 -16.66 9.04
C LYS A 5 87.03 -15.46 8.36
N LYS A 6 87.82 -14.61 7.69
CA LYS A 6 87.32 -13.52 6.86
C LYS A 6 86.29 -14.13 5.89
N ALA A 7 85.06 -13.65 5.91
CA ALA A 7 84.01 -14.15 4.98
C ALA A 7 84.50 -13.89 3.55
N ALA A 8 84.38 -14.89 2.68
CA ALA A 8 84.70 -14.70 1.27
C ALA A 8 83.77 -13.61 0.66
N PRO A 9 84.35 -12.73 -0.18
CA PRO A 9 83.55 -11.67 -0.79
C PRO A 9 82.42 -12.23 -1.64
N PHE A 10 81.36 -11.41 -1.88
CA PHE A 10 80.18 -11.77 -2.69
C PHE A 10 80.57 -12.36 -4.05
N GLU A 11 81.54 -11.74 -4.74
CA GLU A 11 81.95 -12.15 -6.09
C GLU A 11 82.52 -13.59 -6.14
N GLU A 12 83.14 -14.07 -5.10
CA GLU A 12 83.68 -15.45 -5.01
C GLU A 12 82.55 -16.48 -4.69
N ARG A 13 81.46 -16.03 -4.03
CA ARG A 13 80.39 -16.94 -3.64
C ARG A 13 79.25 -16.98 -4.65
N TRP A 14 79.09 -15.94 -5.42
CA TRP A 14 77.97 -15.82 -6.38
C TRP A 14 77.88 -17.00 -7.37
N PRO A 15 78.94 -17.55 -7.95
CA PRO A 15 78.83 -18.70 -8.86
C PRO A 15 78.15 -19.93 -8.24
N GLU A 16 78.37 -20.21 -6.95
CA GLU A 16 77.67 -21.31 -6.25
C GLU A 16 76.22 -20.96 -5.98
N TRP A 17 75.95 -19.74 -5.51
CA TRP A 17 74.59 -19.30 -5.25
C TRP A 17 73.78 -19.19 -6.54
N ARG A 18 74.34 -18.76 -7.63
CA ARG A 18 73.73 -18.73 -8.94
C ARG A 18 73.15 -20.09 -9.33
N LEU A 19 73.89 -21.17 -9.12
CA LEU A 19 73.41 -22.53 -9.38
C LEU A 19 72.20 -22.89 -8.53
N ILE A 20 72.15 -22.47 -7.25
CA ILE A 20 71.04 -22.69 -6.36
C ILE A 20 69.83 -21.85 -6.80
N VAL A 21 70.04 -20.59 -7.15
CA VAL A 21 69.00 -19.68 -7.70
C VAL A 21 68.41 -20.29 -8.98
N GLN A 22 69.23 -20.78 -9.89
CA GLN A 22 68.77 -21.42 -11.13
C GLN A 22 67.98 -22.70 -10.82
N LYS A 23 68.46 -23.56 -9.89
CA LYS A 23 67.67 -24.72 -9.45
C LYS A 23 66.30 -24.30 -8.89
N LEU A 24 66.20 -23.24 -8.08
CA LEU A 24 64.94 -22.73 -7.57
C LEU A 24 64.06 -22.18 -8.65
N LEU A 25 64.59 -21.44 -9.65
CA LEU A 25 63.88 -20.92 -10.78
C LEU A 25 63.38 -22.02 -11.73
N GLU A 26 64.08 -23.14 -11.83
CA GLU A 26 63.69 -24.30 -12.66
C GLU A 26 62.87 -25.35 -11.87
N GLN A 27 62.59 -25.10 -10.59
CA GLN A 27 61.88 -26.03 -9.67
C GLN A 27 62.65 -27.37 -9.44
N HIS A 28 63.93 -27.36 -9.53
CA HIS A 28 64.75 -28.52 -9.16
C HIS A 28 64.85 -28.61 -7.61
N ALA A 29 65.00 -29.82 -7.14
CA ALA A 29 65.15 -30.06 -5.71
C ALA A 29 66.44 -29.42 -5.15
N VAL A 30 66.28 -28.59 -4.10
CA VAL A 30 67.38 -28.01 -3.34
C VAL A 30 67.40 -28.69 -1.99
N THR A 31 68.60 -29.15 -1.58
CA THR A 31 68.75 -29.81 -0.30
C THR A 31 68.67 -28.86 0.88
N ARG A 32 68.34 -29.36 2.04
CA ARG A 32 68.24 -28.55 3.26
C ARG A 32 69.57 -27.84 3.59
N ASP A 33 70.71 -28.51 3.35
CA ASP A 33 72.03 -27.96 3.62
C ASP A 33 72.36 -26.84 2.62
N GLU A 34 72.08 -27.02 1.34
CA GLU A 34 72.22 -25.94 0.34
C GLU A 34 71.36 -24.70 0.70
N TRP A 35 70.12 -24.92 1.16
CA TRP A 35 69.22 -23.86 1.57
C TRP A 35 69.72 -23.10 2.80
N GLN A 36 70.09 -23.83 3.87
CA GLN A 36 70.58 -23.24 5.10
C GLN A 36 71.92 -22.55 4.87
N GLY A 37 72.82 -23.17 4.06
CA GLY A 37 74.10 -22.60 3.65
C GLY A 37 73.92 -21.25 2.97
N LEU A 38 73.03 -21.21 1.94
CA LEU A 38 72.72 -19.97 1.21
C LEU A 38 72.19 -18.91 2.17
N PHE A 39 71.24 -19.21 3.07
CA PHE A 39 70.66 -18.24 4.01
C PHE A 39 71.74 -17.67 4.94
N SER A 40 72.61 -18.53 5.49
CA SER A 40 73.70 -18.13 6.38
C SER A 40 74.76 -17.26 5.68
N ASP A 41 75.06 -17.62 4.46
CA ASP A 41 76.04 -16.94 3.65
C ASP A 41 75.55 -15.54 3.19
N VAL A 42 74.29 -15.46 2.79
CA VAL A 42 73.63 -14.19 2.47
C VAL A 42 73.62 -13.24 3.68
N HIS A 43 73.32 -13.79 4.88
CA HIS A 43 73.38 -13.00 6.10
C HIS A 43 74.79 -12.52 6.43
N GLN A 44 75.84 -13.34 6.20
CA GLN A 44 77.22 -12.91 6.37
C GLN A 44 77.64 -11.83 5.44
N VAL A 45 77.42 -11.94 4.12
CA VAL A 45 77.75 -10.93 3.13
C VAL A 45 77.08 -9.58 3.45
N ILE A 46 75.79 -9.57 3.79
CA ILE A 46 75.07 -8.36 4.19
C ILE A 46 75.67 -7.69 5.43
N SER A 47 76.20 -8.52 6.41
CA SER A 47 76.76 -8.02 7.67
C SER A 47 78.20 -7.50 7.52
N TRP A 48 78.94 -7.91 6.48
CA TRP A 48 80.34 -7.57 6.32
C TRP A 48 80.69 -6.68 5.15
N GLU A 49 79.80 -6.60 4.16
CA GLU A 49 79.97 -5.70 2.97
C GLU A 49 79.00 -4.55 3.00
N GLU A 50 79.55 -3.31 2.83
CA GLU A 50 78.80 -2.06 2.94
C GLU A 50 77.65 -1.95 1.90
N ASN A 51 77.84 -2.55 0.70
CA ASN A 51 76.79 -2.62 -0.34
C ASN A 51 76.35 -4.05 -0.69
N GLY A 52 76.61 -5.01 0.21
CA GLY A 52 76.37 -6.43 -0.02
C GLY A 52 74.88 -6.72 -0.38
N ALA A 53 73.92 -6.07 0.28
CA ALA A 53 72.51 -6.26 0.00
C ALA A 53 72.12 -5.82 -1.42
N GLU A 54 72.67 -4.70 -1.91
CA GLU A 54 72.41 -4.21 -3.26
C GLU A 54 73.04 -5.08 -4.35
N SER A 55 74.27 -5.54 -4.11
CA SER A 55 74.97 -6.43 -5.02
C SER A 55 74.28 -7.78 -5.17
N VAL A 56 73.86 -8.39 -4.05
CA VAL A 56 73.06 -9.61 -4.05
C VAL A 56 71.74 -9.42 -4.78
N LEU A 57 71.02 -8.34 -4.47
CA LEU A 57 69.72 -8.07 -5.14
C LEU A 57 69.88 -7.91 -6.63
N ARG A 58 70.90 -7.15 -7.09
CA ARG A 58 71.16 -6.92 -8.52
C ARG A 58 71.44 -8.25 -9.23
N ALA A 59 72.32 -9.05 -8.71
CA ALA A 59 72.69 -10.35 -9.32
C ALA A 59 71.51 -11.33 -9.39
N ILE A 60 70.68 -11.39 -8.35
CA ILE A 60 69.46 -12.20 -8.38
C ILE A 60 68.47 -11.68 -9.42
N MET A 61 68.32 -10.34 -9.53
CA MET A 61 67.41 -9.77 -10.52
C MET A 61 67.87 -10.04 -11.96
N GLU A 62 69.17 -10.04 -12.22
CA GLU A 62 69.72 -10.44 -13.53
C GLU A 62 69.35 -11.89 -13.90
N GLU A 63 69.42 -12.84 -12.96
CA GLU A 63 69.03 -14.24 -13.22
C GLU A 63 67.48 -14.36 -13.40
N ILE A 64 66.69 -13.60 -12.63
CA ILE A 64 65.26 -13.57 -12.76
C ILE A 64 64.87 -12.99 -14.16
N GLU A 65 65.51 -11.91 -14.57
CA GLU A 65 65.28 -11.29 -15.91
C GLU A 65 65.68 -12.22 -17.05
N ALA A 66 66.79 -12.96 -16.91
CA ALA A 66 67.19 -13.96 -17.88
C ALA A 66 66.18 -15.14 -17.97
N HIS A 67 65.67 -15.61 -16.83
CA HIS A 67 64.63 -16.61 -16.79
C HIS A 67 63.32 -16.11 -17.46
N VAL A 68 62.88 -14.88 -17.12
CA VAL A 68 61.72 -14.25 -17.69
C VAL A 68 61.84 -14.12 -19.21
N LEU A 69 62.99 -13.71 -19.72
CA LEU A 69 63.21 -13.61 -21.18
C LEU A 69 63.09 -14.98 -21.86
N GLY A 70 63.60 -16.06 -21.19
CA GLY A 70 63.44 -17.41 -21.68
C GLY A 70 61.95 -17.84 -21.79
N VAL A 71 61.11 -17.39 -20.83
CA VAL A 71 59.65 -17.62 -20.86
C VAL A 71 59.01 -16.88 -22.00
N VAL A 72 59.36 -15.58 -22.22
CA VAL A 72 58.88 -14.77 -23.33
C VAL A 72 59.12 -15.44 -24.67
N ASN A 73 60.33 -15.92 -24.90
CA ASN A 73 60.69 -16.59 -26.16
C ASN A 73 59.83 -17.84 -26.39
N ARG A 74 59.55 -18.64 -25.32
CA ARG A 74 58.68 -19.80 -25.42
C ARG A 74 57.26 -19.42 -25.79
N LEU A 75 56.70 -18.36 -25.18
CA LEU A 75 55.33 -17.86 -25.43
C LEU A 75 55.16 -17.22 -26.79
N GLN A 76 56.18 -16.52 -27.29
CA GLN A 76 56.15 -15.89 -28.62
C GLN A 76 56.17 -16.90 -29.77
N ASN A 77 56.83 -18.04 -29.56
CA ASN A 77 56.93 -19.13 -30.57
C ASN A 77 55.62 -19.92 -30.69
N GLU A 78 54.69 -19.86 -29.73
CA GLU A 78 53.41 -20.54 -29.83
C GLU A 78 52.46 -19.78 -30.76
N MET A 79 52.01 -20.38 -31.83
CA MET A 79 51.10 -19.80 -32.82
C MET A 79 49.64 -20.13 -32.54
N GLU A 80 49.37 -21.29 -31.94
CA GLU A 80 48.03 -21.70 -31.60
C GLU A 80 47.53 -21.04 -30.30
N GLU A 81 46.34 -20.45 -30.31
CA GLU A 81 45.79 -19.67 -29.19
C GLU A 81 45.55 -20.53 -27.94
N THR A 82 45.02 -21.74 -28.09
CA THR A 82 44.78 -22.64 -26.96
C THR A 82 46.09 -23.21 -26.37
N ALA A 83 47.10 -23.51 -27.24
CA ALA A 83 48.40 -23.90 -26.83
C ALA A 83 49.13 -22.76 -26.05
N LEU A 84 49.03 -21.54 -26.55
CA LEU A 84 49.56 -20.34 -25.88
C LEU A 84 49.04 -20.22 -24.43
N LEU A 85 47.70 -20.35 -24.24
CA LEU A 85 47.10 -20.26 -22.91
C LEU A 85 47.55 -21.43 -21.99
N LYS A 86 47.69 -22.64 -22.50
CA LYS A 86 48.19 -23.79 -21.75
C LYS A 86 49.65 -23.62 -21.32
N VAL A 87 50.48 -23.14 -22.25
CA VAL A 87 51.89 -22.84 -21.93
C VAL A 87 51.98 -21.70 -20.93
N TYR A 88 51.20 -20.61 -21.14
CA TYR A 88 51.18 -19.47 -20.20
C TYR A 88 50.76 -19.90 -18.79
N ARG A 89 49.69 -20.68 -18.64
CA ARG A 89 49.20 -21.18 -17.34
C ARG A 89 50.31 -21.97 -16.63
N ARG A 90 50.97 -22.91 -17.36
CA ARG A 90 52.02 -23.72 -16.80
C ARG A 90 53.23 -22.88 -16.31
N GLU A 91 53.68 -21.91 -17.13
CA GLU A 91 54.78 -21.03 -16.78
C GLU A 91 54.39 -20.05 -15.64
N TRP A 92 53.18 -19.55 -15.65
CA TRP A 92 52.64 -18.68 -14.59
C TRP A 92 52.52 -19.40 -13.25
N GLU A 93 51.93 -20.58 -13.20
CA GLU A 93 51.84 -21.41 -11.97
C GLU A 93 53.23 -21.74 -11.40
N ARG A 94 54.16 -22.03 -12.27
CA ARG A 94 55.57 -22.27 -11.87
C ARG A 94 56.21 -20.99 -11.30
N TYR A 95 56.11 -19.90 -12.01
CA TYR A 95 56.72 -18.66 -11.57
C TYR A 95 56.10 -18.12 -10.28
N ARG A 96 54.82 -18.27 -10.14
CA ARG A 96 54.08 -17.91 -8.93
C ARG A 96 54.61 -18.72 -7.72
N ALA A 97 54.79 -20.01 -7.86
CA ALA A 97 55.39 -20.85 -6.81
C ALA A 97 56.79 -20.41 -6.51
N GLN A 98 57.62 -20.16 -7.54
CA GLN A 98 58.99 -19.65 -7.39
C GLN A 98 59.05 -18.31 -6.64
N SER A 99 58.11 -17.40 -6.89
CA SER A 99 58.02 -16.10 -6.21
C SER A 99 57.77 -16.21 -4.70
N PHE A 100 57.26 -17.35 -4.24
CA PHE A 100 57.13 -17.65 -2.80
C PHE A 100 58.39 -18.28 -2.20
N TYR A 101 59.06 -19.18 -2.91
CA TYR A 101 60.15 -19.96 -2.39
C TYR A 101 61.50 -19.27 -2.54
N LEU A 102 61.78 -18.64 -3.68
CA LEU A 102 63.08 -18.00 -3.96
C LEU A 102 63.40 -16.84 -2.99
N PRO A 103 62.45 -15.98 -2.57
CA PRO A 103 62.77 -14.91 -1.61
C PRO A 103 63.15 -15.36 -0.21
N GLN A 104 62.82 -16.60 0.19
CA GLN A 104 62.98 -17.02 1.58
C GLN A 104 64.46 -17.10 2.05
N PRO A 105 65.42 -17.69 1.30
CA PRO A 105 66.80 -17.68 1.68
C PRO A 105 67.45 -16.31 1.62
N PHE A 106 66.85 -15.36 0.88
CA PHE A 106 67.31 -13.97 0.74
C PHE A 106 66.62 -12.98 1.68
N ARG A 107 65.78 -13.47 2.61
CA ARG A 107 65.06 -12.62 3.58
C ARG A 107 65.93 -11.64 4.36
N PRO A 108 67.22 -11.95 4.69
CA PRO A 108 68.12 -11.00 5.37
C PRO A 108 68.37 -9.68 4.57
N ILE A 109 68.11 -9.63 3.26
CA ILE A 109 68.23 -8.42 2.42
C ILE A 109 67.23 -7.35 2.81
N GLU A 110 66.02 -7.73 3.22
CA GLU A 110 64.89 -6.84 3.47
C GLU A 110 65.19 -5.72 4.47
N PRO A 111 65.68 -6.00 5.71
CA PRO A 111 65.97 -4.96 6.67
C PRO A 111 67.08 -4.01 6.20
N ALA A 112 68.08 -4.53 5.46
CA ALA A 112 69.23 -3.76 4.99
C ALA A 112 68.86 -2.70 3.92
N LEU A 113 67.90 -3.02 3.07
CA LEU A 113 67.41 -2.12 2.04
C LEU A 113 66.40 -1.07 2.56
N HIS A 114 65.56 -1.47 3.53
CA HIS A 114 64.63 -0.50 4.12
C HIS A 114 65.30 0.59 4.93
N HIS A 115 66.47 0.37 5.53
CA HIS A 115 67.23 1.39 6.26
C HIS A 115 67.85 2.46 5.31
N LYS A 116 68.15 2.14 4.07
CA LYS A 116 68.72 3.13 3.10
C LYS A 116 67.67 4.03 2.50
N ASP A 117 66.48 3.54 2.19
CA ASP A 117 65.39 4.37 1.64
C ASP A 117 64.87 5.41 2.64
N THR A 118 64.87 5.12 3.95
CA THR A 118 64.53 6.10 4.98
C THR A 118 65.61 7.16 5.20
N GLY A 119 66.88 6.86 4.93
CA GLY A 119 68.00 7.79 5.05
C GLY A 119 68.01 8.91 4.02
N HIS A 120 67.51 8.70 2.82
CA HIS A 120 67.48 9.72 1.75
C HIS A 120 66.33 10.73 1.89
N ILE A 121 65.33 10.46 2.68
CA ILE A 121 64.20 11.38 2.91
C ILE A 121 64.52 12.44 3.98
N LEU A 122 65.55 12.25 4.82
CA LEU A 122 65.89 13.17 5.92
C LEU A 122 66.86 14.31 5.57
N VAL A 123 67.39 14.39 4.36
CA VAL A 123 68.45 15.39 3.99
C VAL A 123 67.93 16.50 3.05
N ARG A 124 66.65 16.56 2.71
CA ARG A 124 66.12 17.70 1.93
C ARG A 124 64.82 18.25 2.50
N ASN A 125 64.93 19.03 3.58
CA ASN A 125 63.98 20.10 3.86
C ASN A 125 64.40 20.87 5.12
N ASN A 126 65.38 21.76 4.98
CA ASN A 126 65.52 22.88 5.88
C ASN A 126 64.85 24.08 5.18
N SER A 127 63.63 24.35 5.47
CA SER A 127 62.95 25.65 5.45
C SER A 127 61.47 25.46 5.04
N GLN A 128 60.63 25.32 5.98
CA GLN A 128 59.32 25.89 6.20
C GLN A 128 58.47 25.00 7.13
N ALA A 129 57.64 25.67 7.94
CA ALA A 129 56.94 25.14 9.09
C ALA A 129 56.12 23.84 8.86
N PRO A 130 55.90 23.03 9.90
CA PRO A 130 55.22 21.76 9.75
C PRO A 130 53.73 21.94 9.60
N VAL A 131 53.20 21.62 8.41
CA VAL A 131 51.78 21.32 8.22
C VAL A 131 51.60 19.83 8.54
N PRO A 132 50.73 19.41 9.45
CA PRO A 132 50.48 18.00 9.70
C PRO A 132 49.71 17.42 8.52
N VAL A 133 50.40 16.83 7.59
CA VAL A 133 49.83 15.91 6.62
C VAL A 133 49.56 14.64 7.39
N HIS A 134 48.32 14.29 7.61
CA HIS A 134 47.92 12.95 8.02
C HIS A 134 48.50 11.97 6.99
N ALA A 135 49.60 11.34 7.35
CA ALA A 135 50.11 10.18 6.64
C ALA A 135 49.00 9.10 6.78
N ALA A 136 48.34 8.84 5.68
CA ALA A 136 47.50 7.65 5.57
C ALA A 136 48.36 6.47 5.94
N ALA A 137 48.05 5.82 7.05
CA ALA A 137 48.74 4.60 7.51
C ALA A 137 48.63 3.59 6.38
N ALA A 138 49.76 3.22 5.80
CA ALA A 138 49.83 2.05 4.91
C ALA A 138 49.24 0.84 5.63
N PRO A 139 48.44 -0.02 4.96
CA PRO A 139 47.84 -1.16 5.58
C PRO A 139 48.95 -2.10 6.12
N GLN A 140 49.00 -2.26 7.44
CA GLN A 140 50.01 -2.98 8.20
C GLN A 140 49.97 -4.51 8.04
N ASN A 141 49.43 -5.05 6.92
CA ASN A 141 49.29 -6.51 6.74
C ASN A 141 49.87 -7.06 5.43
N ASP A 142 50.69 -6.32 4.72
CA ASP A 142 51.36 -6.88 3.54
C ASP A 142 52.65 -7.59 3.91
N LYS A 143 52.55 -8.92 4.14
CA LYS A 143 53.68 -9.82 4.43
C LYS A 143 54.49 -10.20 3.20
N THR A 144 54.27 -9.52 2.07
CA THR A 144 54.99 -9.80 0.83
C THR A 144 56.45 -9.27 0.92
N LEU A 145 57.43 -10.14 0.65
CA LEU A 145 58.83 -9.77 0.65
C LEU A 145 59.18 -8.86 -0.53
N LEU A 146 60.14 -7.95 -0.35
CA LEU A 146 60.57 -7.03 -1.41
C LEU A 146 60.99 -7.75 -2.71
N LEU A 147 61.79 -8.84 -2.55
CA LEU A 147 62.19 -9.66 -3.67
C LEU A 147 61.00 -10.30 -4.41
N GLN A 148 60.01 -10.74 -3.68
CA GLN A 148 58.77 -11.26 -4.26
C GLN A 148 58.04 -10.22 -5.11
N ARG A 149 57.93 -8.98 -4.62
CA ARG A 149 57.34 -7.86 -5.39
C ARG A 149 58.16 -7.58 -6.62
N LYS A 150 59.46 -7.54 -6.53
CA LYS A 150 60.36 -7.34 -7.69
C LYS A 150 60.24 -8.47 -8.72
N MET A 151 60.09 -9.73 -8.28
CA MET A 151 59.84 -10.84 -9.20
C MET A 151 58.51 -10.64 -9.97
N LEU A 152 57.41 -10.31 -9.28
CA LEU A 152 56.15 -10.03 -9.95
C LEU A 152 56.25 -8.84 -10.90
N PHE A 153 56.99 -7.83 -10.53
CA PHE A 153 57.27 -6.66 -11.42
C PHE A 153 58.08 -7.07 -12.66
N ALA A 154 59.11 -7.92 -12.50
CA ALA A 154 59.92 -8.42 -13.64
C ALA A 154 59.05 -9.28 -14.58
N TRP A 155 58.10 -10.07 -14.08
CA TRP A 155 57.13 -10.76 -14.92
C TRP A 155 56.21 -9.79 -15.64
N ASN A 156 55.73 -8.76 -14.98
CA ASN A 156 54.87 -7.73 -15.58
C ASN A 156 55.56 -7.04 -16.74
N VAL A 157 56.79 -6.58 -16.54
CA VAL A 157 57.56 -5.86 -17.59
C VAL A 157 57.99 -6.77 -18.72
N GLY A 158 58.49 -7.98 -18.41
CA GLY A 158 59.05 -8.92 -19.36
C GLY A 158 57.97 -9.67 -20.15
N VAL A 159 57.20 -10.51 -19.42
CA VAL A 159 56.23 -11.41 -20.05
C VAL A 159 54.97 -10.66 -20.42
N PHE A 160 54.38 -9.97 -19.43
CA PHE A 160 53.02 -9.44 -19.55
C PHE A 160 52.94 -8.40 -20.66
N LYS A 161 53.77 -7.39 -20.67
CA LYS A 161 53.73 -6.31 -21.74
C LYS A 161 53.96 -6.88 -23.15
N SER A 162 54.69 -7.98 -23.28
CA SER A 162 54.97 -8.57 -24.59
C SER A 162 53.88 -9.43 -25.16
N VAL A 163 53.09 -10.10 -24.32
CA VAL A 163 52.05 -11.08 -24.76
C VAL A 163 50.62 -10.75 -24.30
N CYS A 164 50.44 -9.67 -23.52
CA CYS A 164 49.19 -9.26 -22.92
C CYS A 164 47.99 -9.23 -23.92
N SER A 165 48.15 -8.56 -25.03
CA SER A 165 47.09 -8.42 -26.03
C SER A 165 46.67 -9.76 -26.64
N ARG A 166 47.66 -10.65 -26.89
CA ARG A 166 47.39 -11.99 -27.41
C ARG A 166 46.68 -12.88 -26.37
N LEU A 167 47.15 -12.84 -25.09
CA LEU A 167 46.52 -13.58 -24.01
C LEU A 167 45.09 -13.16 -23.75
N LEU A 168 44.81 -11.83 -23.79
CA LEU A 168 43.46 -11.31 -23.65
C LEU A 168 42.59 -11.74 -24.82
N SER A 169 43.05 -11.57 -26.06
CA SER A 169 42.27 -11.97 -27.22
C SER A 169 41.97 -13.48 -27.22
N SER A 170 42.95 -14.32 -26.87
CA SER A 170 42.75 -15.78 -26.78
C SER A 170 41.80 -16.14 -25.65
N ALA A 171 41.90 -15.50 -24.48
CA ALA A 171 40.97 -15.75 -23.35
C ALA A 171 39.53 -15.31 -23.72
N MET A 172 39.36 -14.14 -24.37
CA MET A 172 38.02 -13.66 -24.79
C MET A 172 37.42 -14.54 -25.88
N LYS A 173 38.23 -15.09 -26.80
CA LYS A 173 37.74 -16.08 -27.78
C LYS A 173 37.22 -17.34 -27.13
N LEU A 174 37.91 -17.89 -26.12
CA LEU A 174 37.42 -19.03 -25.34
C LEU A 174 36.06 -18.72 -24.67
N ILE A 175 35.96 -17.56 -24.05
CA ILE A 175 34.70 -17.11 -23.45
C ILE A 175 33.58 -17.00 -24.51
N THR A 176 33.89 -16.52 -25.70
CA THR A 176 32.92 -16.41 -26.80
C THR A 176 32.46 -17.80 -27.30
N LEU A 177 33.36 -18.79 -27.34
CA LEU A 177 33.02 -20.16 -27.65
C LEU A 177 32.09 -20.74 -26.57
N GLU A 178 32.39 -20.51 -25.31
CA GLU A 178 31.52 -20.93 -24.18
C GLU A 178 30.13 -20.26 -24.27
N ARG A 179 30.05 -18.99 -24.64
CA ARG A 179 28.78 -18.29 -24.90
C ARG A 179 27.99 -18.95 -26.03
N GLY A 180 28.69 -19.53 -27.01
CA GLY A 180 28.12 -20.31 -28.09
C GLY A 180 27.66 -21.73 -27.71
N GLY A 181 27.94 -22.15 -26.46
CA GLY A 181 27.56 -23.49 -25.95
C GLY A 181 28.69 -24.53 -26.04
N GLU A 182 29.90 -24.17 -26.42
CA GLU A 182 31.03 -25.09 -26.45
C GLU A 182 31.61 -25.28 -25.04
N VAL A 183 32.09 -26.50 -24.76
CA VAL A 183 32.75 -26.83 -23.49
C VAL A 183 34.20 -26.39 -23.57
N ILE A 184 34.62 -25.48 -22.71
CA ILE A 184 35.98 -24.97 -22.66
C ILE A 184 36.68 -25.37 -21.34
N GLU A 185 38.01 -25.32 -21.38
CA GLU A 185 38.86 -25.44 -20.16
C GLU A 185 38.91 -24.07 -19.44
N GLY A 186 37.91 -23.77 -18.58
CA GLY A 186 37.77 -22.49 -17.88
C GLY A 186 38.96 -22.13 -16.98
N SER A 187 39.71 -23.11 -16.54
CA SER A 187 40.95 -22.93 -15.74
C SER A 187 42.03 -22.11 -16.47
N LEU A 188 42.02 -22.10 -17.82
CA LEU A 188 42.94 -21.28 -18.62
C LEU A 188 42.61 -19.79 -18.49
N VAL A 189 41.32 -19.44 -18.54
CA VAL A 189 40.83 -18.06 -18.38
C VAL A 189 41.11 -17.56 -16.95
N ILE A 190 40.90 -18.45 -15.94
CA ILE A 190 41.17 -18.11 -14.53
C ILE A 190 42.66 -17.86 -14.31
N ALA A 191 43.54 -18.63 -14.89
CA ALA A 191 45.00 -18.43 -14.74
C ALA A 191 45.42 -17.07 -15.34
N VAL A 192 44.87 -16.69 -16.48
CA VAL A 192 45.10 -15.37 -17.07
C VAL A 192 44.60 -14.28 -16.12
N ARG A 193 43.34 -14.37 -15.65
CA ARG A 193 42.78 -13.38 -14.69
C ARG A 193 43.66 -13.26 -13.43
N GLU A 194 44.06 -14.37 -12.81
CA GLU A 194 44.87 -14.36 -11.61
C GLU A 194 46.22 -13.65 -11.81
N SER A 195 46.80 -13.79 -13.01
CA SER A 195 48.06 -13.10 -13.30
C SER A 195 47.84 -11.56 -13.34
N PHE A 196 46.72 -11.07 -13.92
CA PHE A 196 46.37 -9.64 -13.92
C PHE A 196 46.06 -9.09 -12.52
N VAL A 197 45.42 -9.88 -11.65
CA VAL A 197 45.09 -9.50 -10.28
C VAL A 197 46.36 -9.41 -9.40
N LEU A 198 47.32 -10.29 -9.63
CA LEU A 198 48.59 -10.27 -8.86
C LEU A 198 49.59 -9.26 -9.36
N MET A 199 49.43 -8.75 -10.58
CA MET A 199 50.28 -7.67 -11.14
C MET A 199 49.79 -6.29 -10.69
N THR A 200 49.77 -6.05 -9.38
CA THR A 200 49.40 -4.74 -8.83
C THR A 200 50.57 -3.77 -8.92
N ASP A 201 50.28 -2.51 -9.15
CA ASP A 201 51.22 -1.43 -8.96
C ASP A 201 51.52 -1.24 -7.46
N ASP A 202 52.58 -0.49 -7.14
CA ASP A 202 52.99 -0.19 -5.74
C ASP A 202 51.87 0.39 -4.84
N SER A 203 50.78 0.84 -5.47
CA SER A 203 49.57 1.36 -4.77
C SER A 203 48.62 0.29 -4.22
N GLY A 204 48.86 -1.01 -4.50
CA GLY A 204 47.97 -2.10 -4.08
C GLY A 204 46.59 -2.09 -4.74
N THR A 205 46.36 -1.25 -5.73
CA THR A 205 45.10 -1.16 -6.45
C THR A 205 45.02 -2.19 -7.58
N LEU A 206 43.82 -2.69 -7.89
CA LEU A 206 43.59 -3.62 -9.01
C LEU A 206 43.63 -2.93 -10.39
N SER A 207 44.41 -1.85 -10.53
CA SER A 207 44.42 -0.98 -11.72
C SER A 207 44.69 -1.75 -13.02
N VAL A 208 45.68 -2.64 -13.00
CA VAL A 208 46.09 -3.44 -14.18
C VAL A 208 44.96 -4.42 -14.56
N TYR A 209 44.34 -5.08 -13.58
CA TYR A 209 43.22 -5.97 -13.82
C TYR A 209 42.02 -5.21 -14.40
N ILE A 210 41.66 -4.08 -13.81
CA ILE A 210 40.51 -3.29 -14.24
C ILE A 210 40.69 -2.79 -15.67
N SER A 211 41.83 -2.12 -15.95
CA SER A 211 42.06 -1.45 -17.23
C SER A 211 42.25 -2.41 -18.41
N HIS A 212 42.70 -3.63 -18.16
CA HIS A 212 42.95 -4.57 -19.25
C HIS A 212 41.92 -5.72 -19.27
N PHE A 213 41.84 -6.54 -18.23
CA PHE A 213 41.01 -7.73 -18.25
C PHE A 213 39.52 -7.42 -18.10
N GLU A 214 39.15 -6.68 -17.05
CA GLU A 214 37.76 -6.38 -16.74
C GLU A 214 37.10 -5.53 -17.84
N ASP A 215 37.75 -4.42 -18.24
CA ASP A 215 37.22 -3.55 -19.29
C ASP A 215 37.05 -4.29 -20.62
N THR A 216 38.02 -5.16 -20.96
CA THR A 216 37.93 -5.98 -22.17
C THR A 216 36.77 -6.98 -22.08
N TYR A 217 36.63 -7.68 -20.96
CA TYR A 217 35.54 -8.63 -20.72
C TYR A 217 34.18 -7.94 -20.86
N ILE A 218 34.01 -6.78 -20.22
CA ILE A 218 32.75 -6.03 -20.24
C ILE A 218 32.43 -5.51 -21.65
N ASN A 219 33.43 -4.99 -22.37
CA ASN A 219 33.23 -4.48 -23.72
C ASN A 219 32.90 -5.61 -24.73
N GLU A 220 33.57 -6.76 -24.64
CA GLU A 220 33.25 -7.94 -25.43
C GLU A 220 31.87 -8.49 -25.10
N THR A 221 31.47 -8.48 -23.81
CA THR A 221 30.12 -8.87 -23.40
C THR A 221 29.08 -7.95 -24.00
N ARG A 222 29.31 -6.62 -23.96
CA ARG A 222 28.44 -5.63 -24.58
C ARG A 222 28.27 -5.87 -26.07
N SER A 223 29.38 -5.95 -26.79
CA SER A 223 29.38 -6.15 -28.25
C SER A 223 28.68 -7.46 -28.64
N TYR A 224 28.89 -8.54 -27.89
CA TYR A 224 28.27 -9.84 -28.15
C TYR A 224 26.75 -9.78 -28.02
N TYR A 225 26.23 -9.14 -26.94
CA TYR A 225 24.78 -9.13 -26.69
C TYR A 225 24.05 -8.02 -27.46
N GLU A 226 24.66 -6.87 -27.75
CA GLU A 226 24.00 -5.80 -28.51
C GLU A 226 23.51 -6.27 -29.89
N HIS A 227 24.33 -7.01 -30.61
CA HIS A 227 23.95 -7.54 -31.95
C HIS A 227 22.97 -8.71 -31.84
N ARG A 228 23.28 -9.72 -31.01
CA ARG A 228 22.45 -10.93 -30.91
C ARG A 228 21.08 -10.70 -30.27
N ALA A 229 20.97 -9.81 -29.31
CA ALA A 229 19.70 -9.45 -28.71
C ALA A 229 18.74 -8.86 -29.74
N GLN A 230 19.26 -8.03 -30.64
CA GLN A 230 18.48 -7.41 -31.72
C GLN A 230 18.01 -8.43 -32.75
N ASP A 231 18.91 -9.28 -33.21
CA ASP A 231 18.58 -10.31 -34.19
C ASP A 231 17.54 -11.27 -33.64
N PHE A 232 17.66 -11.64 -32.36
CA PHE A 232 16.73 -12.56 -31.72
C PHE A 232 15.33 -11.96 -31.54
N GLU A 233 15.25 -10.69 -31.11
CA GLU A 233 13.98 -9.95 -30.93
C GLU A 233 13.21 -9.85 -32.26
N VAL A 234 13.90 -9.46 -33.33
CA VAL A 234 13.30 -9.31 -34.67
C VAL A 234 12.82 -10.65 -35.21
N ALA A 235 13.58 -11.74 -34.97
CA ALA A 235 13.25 -13.06 -35.48
C ALA A 235 12.13 -13.76 -34.71
N ASN A 236 12.06 -13.62 -33.40
CA ASN A 236 11.22 -14.46 -32.51
C ASN A 236 10.15 -13.66 -31.73
N GLY A 237 10.14 -12.36 -31.81
CA GLY A 237 9.21 -11.49 -31.09
C GLY A 237 9.50 -11.31 -29.59
N ILE A 238 8.78 -10.37 -28.98
CA ILE A 238 9.06 -9.91 -27.60
C ILE A 238 8.88 -11.02 -26.55
N TYR A 239 7.87 -11.86 -26.65
CA TYR A 239 7.60 -12.87 -25.62
C TYR A 239 8.69 -13.94 -25.53
N SER A 240 9.22 -14.38 -26.69
CA SER A 240 10.36 -15.30 -26.75
C SER A 240 11.64 -14.60 -26.27
N TYR A 241 11.76 -13.31 -26.56
CA TYR A 241 12.87 -12.50 -26.11
C TYR A 241 12.94 -12.38 -24.58
N LEU A 242 11.80 -12.23 -23.88
CA LEU A 242 11.78 -12.17 -22.41
C LEU A 242 12.44 -13.40 -21.77
N VAL A 243 12.16 -14.59 -22.32
CA VAL A 243 12.76 -15.84 -21.84
C VAL A 243 14.27 -15.84 -22.13
N TYR A 244 14.63 -15.57 -23.38
CA TYR A 244 16.02 -15.49 -23.81
C TYR A 244 16.85 -14.51 -22.99
N ALA A 245 16.37 -13.28 -22.77
CA ALA A 245 17.08 -12.25 -22.03
C ALA A 245 17.31 -12.64 -20.57
N THR A 246 16.30 -13.24 -19.91
CA THR A 246 16.42 -13.70 -18.54
C THR A 246 17.44 -14.85 -18.41
N GLU A 247 17.35 -15.86 -19.26
CA GLU A 247 18.30 -16.97 -19.27
C GLU A 247 19.74 -16.51 -19.55
N LYS A 248 19.92 -15.64 -20.56
CA LYS A 248 21.26 -15.12 -20.91
C LYS A 248 21.82 -14.19 -19.87
N PHE A 249 20.98 -13.44 -19.17
CA PHE A 249 21.42 -12.63 -18.03
C PHE A 249 21.96 -13.52 -16.89
N GLU A 250 21.22 -14.56 -16.52
CA GLU A 250 21.64 -15.51 -15.45
C GLU A 250 22.90 -16.28 -15.85
N GLU A 251 22.97 -16.78 -17.08
CA GLU A 251 24.16 -17.48 -17.61
C GLU A 251 25.40 -16.58 -17.54
N GLU A 252 25.29 -15.33 -18.00
CA GLU A 252 26.44 -14.43 -18.04
C GLU A 252 26.86 -13.94 -16.65
N MET A 253 25.90 -13.73 -15.74
CA MET A 253 26.21 -13.44 -14.34
C MET A 253 26.94 -14.60 -13.67
N ALA A 254 26.51 -15.84 -13.91
CA ALA A 254 27.20 -17.04 -13.44
C ALA A 254 28.59 -17.17 -14.03
N ARG A 255 28.78 -16.81 -15.31
CA ARG A 255 30.07 -16.77 -15.99
C ARG A 255 30.97 -15.66 -15.40
N GLY A 256 30.42 -14.50 -15.15
CA GLY A 256 31.12 -13.39 -14.48
C GLY A 256 31.64 -13.77 -13.09
N LEU A 257 30.85 -14.46 -12.30
CA LEU A 257 31.29 -14.99 -10.99
C LEU A 257 32.47 -15.96 -11.08
N ARG A 258 32.59 -16.71 -12.19
CA ARG A 258 33.73 -17.65 -12.39
C ARG A 258 34.99 -16.93 -12.87
N TYR A 259 34.86 -15.94 -13.75
CA TYR A 259 36.00 -15.35 -14.46
C TYR A 259 36.39 -13.98 -13.98
N LEU A 260 35.51 -13.18 -13.35
CA LEU A 260 35.84 -11.88 -12.79
C LEU A 260 36.34 -11.99 -11.33
N GLU A 261 37.01 -10.97 -10.86
CA GLU A 261 37.44 -10.87 -9.48
C GLU A 261 36.26 -10.53 -8.56
N THR A 262 36.10 -11.29 -7.48
CA THR A 262 34.96 -11.18 -6.55
C THR A 262 35.36 -10.69 -5.16
N ARG A 263 36.62 -10.31 -4.94
CA ARG A 263 37.06 -9.78 -3.63
C ARG A 263 36.35 -8.48 -3.30
N SER A 264 36.20 -8.23 -2.02
CA SER A 264 35.42 -7.09 -1.48
C SER A 264 35.84 -5.69 -1.97
N THR A 265 37.00 -5.57 -2.58
CA THR A 265 37.51 -4.31 -3.17
C THR A 265 37.19 -4.12 -4.65
N SER A 266 36.62 -5.15 -5.31
CA SER A 266 36.27 -5.09 -6.74
C SER A 266 34.76 -4.94 -6.93
N ASN A 267 34.36 -4.02 -7.82
CA ASN A 267 32.96 -3.85 -8.24
C ASN A 267 32.71 -4.50 -9.61
N SER A 268 33.52 -5.50 -10.00
CA SER A 268 33.48 -6.14 -11.32
C SER A 268 32.12 -6.77 -11.64
N THR A 269 31.50 -7.42 -10.66
CA THR A 269 30.15 -8.04 -10.81
C THR A 269 29.07 -7.00 -11.03
N ASP A 270 29.14 -5.86 -10.32
CA ASP A 270 28.16 -4.77 -10.48
C ASP A 270 28.32 -4.08 -11.84
N ARG A 271 29.56 -3.89 -12.31
CA ARG A 271 29.84 -3.36 -13.65
C ARG A 271 29.32 -4.28 -14.74
N LEU A 272 29.51 -5.61 -14.60
CA LEU A 272 28.94 -6.59 -15.51
C LEU A 272 27.40 -6.54 -15.50
N ARG A 273 26.80 -6.50 -14.32
CA ARG A 273 25.33 -6.38 -14.17
C ARG A 273 24.82 -5.13 -14.88
N HIS A 274 25.44 -3.98 -14.68
CA HIS A 274 25.05 -2.75 -15.37
C HIS A 274 25.17 -2.85 -16.89
N CYS A 275 26.23 -3.49 -17.39
CA CYS A 275 26.39 -3.74 -18.82
C CYS A 275 25.25 -4.61 -19.38
N LEU A 276 24.93 -5.73 -18.71
CA LEU A 276 23.88 -6.64 -19.12
C LEU A 276 22.49 -6.00 -19.07
N VAL A 277 22.20 -5.23 -18.01
CA VAL A 277 20.94 -4.48 -17.91
C VAL A 277 20.81 -3.52 -19.08
N SER A 278 21.85 -2.77 -19.41
CA SER A 278 21.82 -1.86 -20.55
C SER A 278 21.56 -2.55 -21.90
N CYS A 279 22.21 -3.70 -22.14
CA CYS A 279 22.13 -4.39 -23.42
C CYS A 279 20.88 -5.25 -23.59
N LEU A 280 20.42 -5.91 -22.53
CA LEU A 280 19.33 -6.89 -22.56
C LEU A 280 17.98 -6.35 -22.06
N VAL A 281 17.99 -5.35 -21.16
CA VAL A 281 16.78 -4.86 -20.50
C VAL A 281 16.39 -3.46 -20.99
N ASP A 282 17.27 -2.47 -20.79
CA ASP A 282 16.91 -1.06 -21.05
C ASP A 282 16.58 -0.81 -22.52
N ARG A 283 17.21 -1.53 -23.42
CA ARG A 283 17.00 -1.44 -24.86
C ARG A 283 15.57 -1.84 -25.29
N VAL A 284 15.00 -2.87 -24.68
CA VAL A 284 13.67 -3.39 -25.03
C VAL A 284 12.57 -2.84 -24.15
N ARG A 285 12.91 -1.97 -23.19
CA ARG A 285 11.96 -1.40 -22.22
C ARG A 285 10.77 -0.73 -22.90
N GLU A 286 10.98 0.08 -23.91
CA GLU A 286 9.91 0.79 -24.62
C GLU A 286 8.97 -0.19 -25.33
N PHE A 287 9.50 -1.28 -25.88
CA PHE A 287 8.69 -2.32 -26.51
C PHE A 287 7.86 -3.09 -25.48
N ILE A 288 8.45 -3.41 -24.33
CA ILE A 288 7.73 -4.06 -23.22
C ILE A 288 6.62 -3.13 -22.70
N GLU A 289 6.91 -1.85 -22.50
CA GLU A 289 5.92 -0.86 -22.08
C GLU A 289 4.77 -0.70 -23.08
N ALA A 290 5.04 -0.79 -24.39
CA ALA A 290 4.02 -0.73 -25.43
C ALA A 290 3.10 -1.99 -25.44
N GLU A 291 3.67 -3.17 -25.23
CA GLU A 291 2.94 -4.45 -25.23
C GLU A 291 2.22 -4.74 -23.90
N PHE A 292 2.67 -4.13 -22.82
CA PHE A 292 2.15 -4.37 -21.46
C PHE A 292 0.63 -4.16 -21.34
N PRO A 293 -0.01 -3.11 -21.88
CA PRO A 293 -1.46 -2.93 -21.81
C PRO A 293 -2.24 -4.04 -22.55
N VAL A 294 -1.70 -4.56 -23.65
CA VAL A 294 -2.31 -5.65 -24.43
C VAL A 294 -2.28 -6.95 -23.63
N THR A 295 -1.13 -7.25 -23.03
CA THR A 295 -0.93 -8.43 -22.18
C THR A 295 -1.82 -8.36 -20.92
N LEU A 296 -1.98 -7.18 -20.33
CA LEU A 296 -2.93 -6.94 -19.21
C LEU A 296 -4.39 -7.21 -19.66
N GLY A 297 -4.77 -6.73 -20.84
CA GLY A 297 -6.12 -6.93 -21.40
C GLY A 297 -6.45 -8.40 -21.62
N ASN A 298 -5.46 -9.20 -21.98
CA ASN A 298 -5.58 -10.65 -22.17
C ASN A 298 -5.48 -11.45 -20.85
N SER A 299 -5.14 -10.80 -19.73
CA SER A 299 -4.91 -11.43 -18.41
C SER A 299 -3.84 -12.54 -18.45
N ASP A 300 -2.80 -12.35 -19.25
CA ASP A 300 -1.71 -13.32 -19.39
C ASP A 300 -0.67 -13.17 -18.29
N VAL A 301 -0.94 -13.82 -17.17
CA VAL A 301 -0.13 -13.79 -15.95
C VAL A 301 1.32 -14.21 -16.21
N VAL A 302 1.55 -15.20 -17.06
CA VAL A 302 2.89 -15.74 -17.30
C VAL A 302 3.79 -14.72 -17.99
N HIS A 303 3.30 -14.05 -19.02
CA HIS A 303 4.07 -13.04 -19.73
C HIS A 303 4.22 -11.76 -18.90
N LEU A 304 3.20 -11.37 -18.13
CA LEU A 304 3.30 -10.24 -17.17
C LEU A 304 4.38 -10.47 -16.12
N ASN A 305 4.46 -11.68 -15.56
CA ASN A 305 5.51 -12.03 -14.60
C ASN A 305 6.90 -11.98 -15.23
N ARG A 306 7.07 -12.47 -16.45
CA ARG A 306 8.34 -12.39 -17.18
C ARG A 306 8.75 -10.95 -17.47
N MET A 307 7.81 -10.10 -17.92
CA MET A 307 8.05 -8.66 -18.11
C MET A 307 8.52 -7.98 -16.82
N PHE A 308 7.84 -8.28 -15.72
CA PHE A 308 8.20 -7.75 -14.40
C PHE A 308 9.60 -8.18 -13.99
N ARG A 309 9.89 -9.50 -14.01
CA ARG A 309 11.19 -10.03 -13.58
C ARG A 309 12.35 -9.47 -14.40
N LEU A 310 12.17 -9.33 -15.72
CA LEU A 310 13.20 -8.74 -16.56
C LEU A 310 13.41 -7.26 -16.25
N LEU A 311 12.34 -6.47 -16.14
CA LEU A 311 12.43 -5.04 -15.85
C LEU A 311 12.91 -4.74 -14.43
N ASP A 312 12.67 -5.62 -13.47
CA ASP A 312 13.13 -5.46 -12.08
C ASP A 312 14.66 -5.60 -11.93
N LEU A 313 15.34 -6.12 -12.94
CA LEU A 313 16.81 -6.10 -12.99
C LEU A 313 17.37 -4.69 -13.13
N SER A 314 16.62 -3.76 -13.74
CA SER A 314 16.97 -2.35 -13.90
C SER A 314 16.40 -1.51 -12.75
N SER A 315 17.20 -0.63 -12.18
CA SER A 315 16.80 0.23 -11.05
C SER A 315 15.58 1.13 -11.32
N GLN A 316 15.31 1.44 -12.57
CA GLN A 316 14.16 2.24 -13.01
C GLN A 316 13.23 1.51 -14.00
N GLY A 317 13.52 0.27 -14.33
CA GLY A 317 12.81 -0.49 -15.37
C GLY A 317 11.32 -0.65 -15.09
N VAL A 318 10.95 -0.82 -13.84
CA VAL A 318 9.56 -1.06 -13.42
C VAL A 318 8.69 0.21 -13.45
N GLN A 319 9.27 1.42 -13.45
CA GLN A 319 8.52 2.68 -13.32
C GLN A 319 7.49 2.90 -14.44
N GLY A 320 7.82 2.50 -15.67
CA GLY A 320 6.91 2.61 -16.82
C GLY A 320 5.68 1.74 -16.66
N ILE A 321 5.88 0.45 -16.38
CA ILE A 321 4.76 -0.50 -16.20
C ILE A 321 3.90 -0.18 -14.97
N LEU A 322 4.47 0.37 -13.90
CA LEU A 322 3.70 0.84 -12.74
C LEU A 322 2.72 1.94 -13.13
N ARG A 323 3.14 2.93 -13.93
CA ARG A 323 2.26 4.00 -14.43
C ARG A 323 1.17 3.46 -15.38
N LEU A 324 1.55 2.53 -16.25
CA LEU A 324 0.61 1.90 -17.16
C LEU A 324 -0.44 1.09 -16.41
N LEU A 325 -0.04 0.33 -15.39
CA LEU A 325 -0.96 -0.41 -14.53
C LEU A 325 -1.92 0.51 -13.76
N GLU A 326 -1.42 1.63 -13.19
CA GLU A 326 -2.26 2.62 -12.50
C GLU A 326 -3.39 3.12 -13.42
N ASN A 327 -3.02 3.53 -14.63
CA ASN A 327 -3.99 4.05 -15.59
C ASN A 327 -4.94 2.94 -16.08
N TYR A 328 -4.43 1.74 -16.34
CA TYR A 328 -5.26 0.62 -16.74
C TYR A 328 -6.32 0.26 -15.70
N ILE A 329 -5.93 0.13 -14.42
CA ILE A 329 -6.88 -0.14 -13.32
C ILE A 329 -7.92 0.97 -13.22
N PHE A 330 -7.50 2.23 -13.32
CA PHE A 330 -8.40 3.37 -13.24
C PHE A 330 -9.37 3.40 -14.42
N ASP A 331 -8.88 3.31 -15.65
CA ASP A 331 -9.68 3.45 -16.86
C ASP A 331 -10.67 2.28 -17.05
N CYS A 332 -10.19 1.04 -16.85
CA CYS A 332 -11.04 -0.14 -16.91
C CYS A 332 -12.05 -0.16 -15.76
N GLY A 333 -11.63 0.18 -14.55
CA GLY A 333 -12.53 0.28 -13.40
C GLY A 333 -13.62 1.34 -13.62
N LEU A 334 -13.24 2.51 -14.09
CA LEU A 334 -14.19 3.60 -14.38
C LEU A 334 -15.15 3.22 -15.53
N GLN A 335 -14.66 2.58 -16.58
CA GLN A 335 -15.49 2.12 -17.69
C GLN A 335 -16.50 1.06 -17.24
N ASP A 336 -16.08 0.13 -16.40
CA ASP A 336 -16.94 -0.91 -15.85
C ASP A 336 -18.01 -0.32 -14.91
N MET A 337 -17.65 0.64 -14.08
CA MET A 337 -18.60 1.40 -13.26
C MET A 337 -19.59 2.20 -14.12
N LYS A 338 -19.14 2.81 -15.23
CA LYS A 338 -20.01 3.52 -16.20
C LYS A 338 -21.04 2.61 -16.85
N ARG A 339 -20.63 1.42 -17.28
CA ARG A 339 -21.53 0.42 -17.90
C ARG A 339 -22.68 0.02 -16.98
N HIS A 340 -22.41 -0.05 -15.67
CA HIS A 340 -23.38 -0.47 -14.68
C HIS A 340 -24.08 0.72 -13.96
N ALA A 341 -23.76 1.97 -14.32
CA ALA A 341 -24.22 3.17 -13.63
C ALA A 341 -25.74 3.19 -13.40
N GLY A 342 -26.54 2.79 -14.39
CA GLY A 342 -28.02 2.77 -14.27
C GLY A 342 -28.54 1.87 -13.15
N THR A 343 -27.82 0.82 -12.78
CA THR A 343 -28.22 -0.13 -11.71
C THR A 343 -27.59 0.19 -10.37
N ILE A 344 -26.34 0.63 -10.35
CA ILE A 344 -25.55 0.83 -9.12
C ILE A 344 -25.78 2.20 -8.46
N VAL A 345 -26.20 3.23 -9.21
CA VAL A 345 -26.47 4.57 -8.63
C VAL A 345 -27.62 4.55 -7.62
N SER A 346 -28.63 3.69 -7.84
CA SER A 346 -29.80 3.57 -6.97
C SER A 346 -29.69 2.46 -5.92
N ASP A 347 -28.73 1.55 -6.07
CA ASP A 347 -28.57 0.37 -5.22
C ASP A 347 -27.18 0.33 -4.56
N PRO A 348 -27.07 0.75 -3.29
CA PRO A 348 -25.80 0.78 -2.56
C PRO A 348 -25.13 -0.59 -2.44
N GLU A 349 -25.90 -1.69 -2.33
CA GLU A 349 -25.37 -3.05 -2.24
C GLU A 349 -24.59 -3.39 -3.52
N LYS A 350 -25.22 -3.24 -4.68
CA LYS A 350 -24.58 -3.53 -5.97
C LYS A 350 -23.37 -2.64 -6.25
N TYR A 351 -23.41 -1.38 -5.81
CA TYR A 351 -22.28 -0.47 -5.92
C TYR A 351 -21.06 -1.00 -5.17
N VAL A 352 -21.25 -1.35 -3.89
CA VAL A 352 -20.16 -1.83 -3.03
C VAL A 352 -19.65 -3.19 -3.48
N GLU A 353 -20.54 -4.13 -3.80
CA GLU A 353 -20.15 -5.45 -4.33
C GLU A 353 -19.34 -5.34 -5.63
N LYS A 354 -19.72 -4.45 -6.52
CA LYS A 354 -19.00 -4.22 -7.76
C LYS A 354 -17.60 -3.65 -7.51
N LEU A 355 -17.50 -2.68 -6.62
CA LEU A 355 -16.22 -2.07 -6.25
C LEU A 355 -15.28 -3.08 -5.57
N LEU A 356 -15.82 -3.92 -4.67
CA LEU A 356 -15.07 -5.00 -4.03
C LEU A 356 -14.63 -6.07 -5.02
N SER A 357 -15.49 -6.44 -5.98
CA SER A 357 -15.12 -7.42 -7.01
C SER A 357 -13.94 -6.94 -7.84
N LEU A 358 -13.92 -5.66 -8.24
CA LEU A 358 -12.80 -5.05 -8.94
C LEU A 358 -11.54 -5.03 -8.06
N PHE A 359 -11.67 -4.68 -6.78
CA PHE A 359 -10.54 -4.68 -5.85
C PHE A 359 -9.92 -6.08 -5.71
N LYS A 360 -10.73 -7.11 -5.50
CA LYS A 360 -10.28 -8.50 -5.39
C LYS A 360 -9.65 -8.99 -6.70
N GLN A 361 -10.23 -8.66 -7.84
CA GLN A 361 -9.72 -9.02 -9.16
C GLN A 361 -8.30 -8.47 -9.38
N TYR A 362 -8.09 -7.18 -9.14
CA TYR A 362 -6.76 -6.57 -9.33
C TYR A 362 -5.76 -6.97 -8.24
N THR A 363 -6.24 -7.28 -7.03
CA THR A 363 -5.37 -7.85 -5.98
C THR A 363 -4.84 -9.21 -6.41
N HIS A 364 -5.71 -10.10 -6.86
CA HIS A 364 -5.35 -11.43 -7.35
C HIS A 364 -4.40 -11.36 -8.56
N LEU A 365 -4.67 -10.47 -9.53
CA LEU A 365 -3.77 -10.24 -10.64
C LEU A 365 -2.35 -9.84 -10.18
N ILE A 366 -2.26 -8.95 -9.17
CA ILE A 366 -0.96 -8.50 -8.65
C ILE A 366 -0.25 -9.61 -7.88
N GLU A 367 -0.98 -10.41 -7.13
CA GLU A 367 -0.44 -11.56 -6.40
C GLU A 367 0.15 -12.60 -7.36
N GLU A 368 -0.56 -12.93 -8.43
CA GLU A 368 -0.13 -13.94 -9.39
C GLU A 368 0.93 -13.45 -10.39
N ALA A 369 0.76 -12.24 -10.93
CA ALA A 369 1.63 -11.74 -11.98
C ALA A 369 2.89 -11.03 -11.45
N PHE A 370 2.83 -10.42 -10.27
CA PHE A 370 3.91 -9.57 -9.73
C PHE A 370 4.37 -10.01 -8.33
N ASP A 371 4.15 -11.28 -7.97
CA ASP A 371 4.62 -11.89 -6.71
C ASP A 371 4.23 -11.05 -5.46
N ALA A 372 3.06 -10.42 -5.46
CA ALA A 372 2.58 -9.50 -4.41
C ALA A 372 3.55 -8.35 -4.07
N ASP A 373 4.32 -7.88 -5.03
CA ASP A 373 5.30 -6.80 -4.82
C ASP A 373 4.64 -5.54 -4.28
N ALA A 374 5.24 -4.94 -3.25
CA ALA A 374 4.70 -3.78 -2.53
C ALA A 374 4.51 -2.53 -3.41
N ARG A 375 5.33 -2.36 -4.46
CA ARG A 375 5.22 -1.26 -5.43
C ARG A 375 3.92 -1.36 -6.22
N PHE A 376 3.57 -2.56 -6.69
CA PHE A 376 2.33 -2.82 -7.44
C PHE A 376 1.09 -2.73 -6.56
N LEU A 377 1.14 -3.23 -5.32
CA LEU A 377 0.06 -3.04 -4.34
C LEU A 377 -0.18 -1.55 -4.04
N THR A 378 0.88 -0.76 -3.91
CA THR A 378 0.78 0.70 -3.72
C THR A 378 0.12 1.39 -4.92
N ILE A 379 0.45 0.95 -6.14
CA ILE A 379 -0.16 1.48 -7.37
C ILE A 379 -1.63 1.11 -7.48
N ARG A 380 -2.02 -0.14 -7.14
CA ARG A 380 -3.42 -0.52 -7.01
C ARG A 380 -4.17 0.42 -6.07
N ASP A 381 -3.63 0.64 -4.89
CA ASP A 381 -4.25 1.50 -3.88
C ASP A 381 -4.39 2.95 -4.37
N LYS A 382 -3.41 3.44 -5.12
CA LYS A 382 -3.44 4.76 -5.74
C LYS A 382 -4.50 4.85 -6.83
N ALA A 383 -4.60 3.84 -7.69
CA ALA A 383 -5.62 3.75 -8.74
C ALA A 383 -7.04 3.68 -8.13
N PHE A 384 -7.23 2.86 -7.09
CA PHE A 384 -8.50 2.77 -6.37
C PHE A 384 -8.87 4.07 -5.67
N ARG A 385 -7.90 4.79 -5.10
CA ARG A 385 -8.14 6.13 -4.53
C ARG A 385 -8.66 7.10 -5.59
N ARG A 386 -8.13 7.07 -6.80
CA ARG A 386 -8.65 7.87 -7.93
C ARG A 386 -10.05 7.43 -8.33
N LEU A 387 -10.30 6.13 -8.46
CA LEU A 387 -11.58 5.57 -8.89
C LEU A 387 -12.72 5.90 -7.93
N VAL A 388 -12.52 5.70 -6.62
CA VAL A 388 -13.52 5.92 -5.57
C VAL A 388 -13.91 7.41 -5.46
N ASN A 389 -12.95 8.31 -5.71
CA ASN A 389 -13.18 9.76 -5.63
C ASN A 389 -13.53 10.40 -6.98
N ASP A 390 -13.71 9.61 -8.06
CA ASP A 390 -14.12 10.12 -9.36
C ASP A 390 -15.53 10.68 -9.33
N THR A 391 -15.71 11.88 -9.90
CA THR A 391 -16.98 12.61 -9.92
C THR A 391 -17.68 12.59 -11.27
N SER A 392 -17.09 11.93 -12.27
CA SER A 392 -17.65 11.88 -13.63
C SER A 392 -18.96 11.09 -13.72
N VAL A 393 -19.13 10.07 -12.87
CA VAL A 393 -20.28 9.17 -12.84
C VAL A 393 -21.13 9.36 -11.58
N PHE A 394 -20.46 9.49 -10.43
CA PHE A 394 -21.10 9.51 -9.11
C PHE A 394 -20.91 10.87 -8.44
N ARG A 395 -21.45 11.91 -9.09
CA ARG A 395 -21.44 13.25 -8.53
C ARG A 395 -22.49 13.39 -7.44
N MET A 396 -22.11 13.95 -6.30
CA MET A 396 -23.04 14.31 -5.25
C MET A 396 -23.76 15.62 -5.63
N ASP A 397 -25.05 15.55 -5.93
CA ASP A 397 -25.87 16.75 -6.13
C ASP A 397 -26.22 17.34 -4.76
N LEU A 398 -25.46 18.32 -4.32
CA LEU A 398 -25.72 19.10 -3.10
C LEU A 398 -26.91 20.07 -3.25
N THR A 399 -27.58 20.08 -4.41
CA THR A 399 -28.58 21.05 -4.77
C THR A 399 -30.03 20.51 -4.70
N ASN A 400 -30.44 19.94 -3.57
CA ASN A 400 -31.85 19.75 -3.27
C ASN A 400 -32.31 20.58 -2.06
N THR A 401 -31.76 21.77 -1.89
CA THR A 401 -32.33 22.82 -1.02
C THR A 401 -33.08 23.82 -1.89
N GLY A 402 -34.33 24.10 -1.51
CA GLY A 402 -35.32 24.83 -2.31
C GLY A 402 -34.85 26.13 -2.99
N ASP A 403 -35.55 26.49 -4.00
CA ASP A 403 -35.40 27.55 -5.02
C ASP A 403 -34.83 28.92 -4.58
N ALA A 404 -34.73 29.21 -3.28
CA ALA A 404 -34.16 30.47 -2.77
C ALA A 404 -32.63 30.43 -2.59
N GLY A 405 -32.02 29.23 -2.44
CA GLY A 405 -30.57 29.03 -2.30
C GLY A 405 -29.82 28.99 -3.62
N ALA A 406 -30.48 28.55 -4.71
CA ALA A 406 -29.82 28.33 -5.99
C ALA A 406 -29.31 29.63 -6.66
N LYS A 407 -29.95 30.79 -6.41
CA LYS A 407 -29.49 32.08 -6.93
C LYS A 407 -28.32 32.70 -6.14
N ARG A 408 -28.09 32.29 -4.89
CA ARG A 408 -26.96 32.75 -4.08
C ARG A 408 -25.70 31.84 -4.21
N ALA A 409 -25.88 30.56 -4.58
CA ALA A 409 -24.79 29.63 -4.81
C ALA A 409 -24.06 29.85 -6.15
N ALA A 410 -24.66 30.58 -7.09
CA ALA A 410 -24.06 30.91 -8.38
C ALA A 410 -22.95 31.98 -8.29
N ILE A 411 -22.80 32.67 -7.17
CA ILE A 411 -21.80 33.71 -6.97
C ILE A 411 -20.92 33.33 -5.77
N GLY A 412 -19.85 32.54 -6.01
CA GLY A 412 -18.68 32.58 -5.17
C GLY A 412 -18.25 31.36 -4.35
N SER A 413 -18.77 30.15 -4.53
CA SER A 413 -18.16 28.96 -3.89
C SER A 413 -17.83 27.89 -4.92
N ARG A 414 -16.62 27.93 -5.45
CA ARG A 414 -16.00 26.85 -6.23
C ARG A 414 -15.48 25.75 -5.30
N SER A 415 -16.34 25.10 -4.54
CA SER A 415 -15.94 23.80 -3.97
C SER A 415 -15.96 22.77 -5.11
N PRO A 416 -14.89 21.97 -5.27
CA PRO A 416 -14.87 20.92 -6.27
C PRO A 416 -16.04 19.95 -6.07
N PRO A 417 -16.60 19.38 -7.14
CA PRO A 417 -17.67 18.41 -7.01
C PRO A 417 -17.20 17.22 -6.18
N GLU A 418 -18.03 16.78 -5.23
CA GLU A 418 -17.71 15.65 -4.35
C GLU A 418 -18.29 14.35 -4.93
N SER A 419 -17.55 13.24 -4.70
CA SER A 419 -18.01 11.90 -5.06
C SER A 419 -19.16 11.45 -4.14
N ARG A 420 -20.11 10.72 -4.70
CA ARG A 420 -21.23 10.12 -3.97
C ARG A 420 -20.85 8.82 -3.24
N CYS A 421 -19.64 8.32 -3.44
CA CYS A 421 -19.16 7.08 -2.82
C CYS A 421 -19.35 7.04 -1.29
N PRO A 422 -18.97 8.07 -0.51
CA PRO A 422 -19.15 8.07 0.95
C PRO A 422 -20.61 7.88 1.38
N GLU A 423 -21.56 8.49 0.65
CA GLU A 423 -23.01 8.32 0.90
C GLU A 423 -23.44 6.87 0.63
N LEU A 424 -23.02 6.28 -0.49
CA LEU A 424 -23.39 4.91 -0.86
C LEU A 424 -22.82 3.88 0.13
N LEU A 425 -21.59 4.08 0.58
CA LEU A 425 -20.97 3.23 1.63
C LEU A 425 -21.75 3.32 2.95
N ALA A 426 -22.13 4.54 3.39
CA ALA A 426 -22.92 4.71 4.60
C ALA A 426 -24.33 4.11 4.49
N ASN A 427 -24.96 4.24 3.32
CA ASN A 427 -26.25 3.61 3.06
C ASN A 427 -26.18 2.08 3.06
N TYR A 428 -25.09 1.49 2.56
CA TYR A 428 -24.87 0.06 2.60
C TYR A 428 -24.65 -0.43 4.04
N CYS A 429 -23.83 0.26 4.85
CA CYS A 429 -23.73 0.00 6.26
C CYS A 429 -25.09 0.01 6.98
N ASP A 430 -25.94 1.02 6.67
CA ASP A 430 -27.30 1.08 7.23
C ASP A 430 -28.15 -0.13 6.84
N GLN A 431 -28.03 -0.61 5.60
CA GLN A 431 -28.75 -1.80 5.15
C GLN A 431 -28.32 -3.08 5.89
N LEU A 432 -27.03 -3.21 6.22
CA LEU A 432 -26.48 -4.35 6.95
C LEU A 432 -26.86 -4.31 8.44
N LEU A 433 -26.76 -3.13 9.07
CA LEU A 433 -26.97 -2.95 10.50
C LEU A 433 -28.45 -2.82 10.91
N ARG A 434 -29.33 -2.52 9.97
CA ARG A 434 -30.78 -2.43 10.20
C ARG A 434 -31.47 -3.74 9.83
N LYS A 435 -32.60 -4.07 10.48
CA LYS A 435 -33.46 -5.23 10.17
C LYS A 435 -34.08 -5.12 8.78
N THR A 436 -33.29 -5.34 7.75
CA THR A 436 -33.71 -5.32 6.32
C THR A 436 -33.88 -6.74 5.78
N PRO A 437 -34.48 -6.91 4.59
CA PRO A 437 -34.46 -8.20 3.90
C PRO A 437 -33.04 -8.71 3.61
N LEU A 438 -32.08 -7.82 3.40
CA LEU A 438 -30.66 -8.15 3.19
C LEU A 438 -30.06 -8.73 4.47
N SER A 439 -30.09 -8.00 5.59
CA SER A 439 -29.49 -8.43 6.86
C SER A 439 -30.10 -9.70 7.42
N ARG A 440 -31.37 -10.01 7.08
CA ARG A 440 -32.04 -11.25 7.51
C ARG A 440 -31.61 -12.50 6.72
N LYS A 441 -31.03 -12.33 5.55
CA LYS A 441 -30.52 -13.44 4.70
C LYS A 441 -29.10 -13.83 5.05
N LEU A 442 -28.36 -12.94 5.70
CA LEU A 442 -26.94 -13.08 6.02
C LEU A 442 -26.77 -13.62 7.43
N THR A 443 -25.73 -14.41 7.62
CA THR A 443 -25.26 -14.81 8.95
C THR A 443 -24.58 -13.64 9.67
N SER A 444 -24.38 -13.78 10.98
CA SER A 444 -23.67 -12.79 11.80
C SER A 444 -22.27 -12.49 11.25
N ASP A 445 -21.52 -13.55 10.94
CA ASP A 445 -20.13 -13.46 10.47
C ASP A 445 -20.04 -12.84 9.06
N GLU A 446 -20.97 -13.18 8.17
CA GLU A 446 -21.05 -12.56 6.83
C GLU A 446 -21.33 -11.06 6.89
N ILE A 447 -22.14 -10.62 7.86
CA ILE A 447 -22.37 -9.18 8.07
C ILE A 447 -21.09 -8.51 8.53
N ASP A 448 -20.34 -9.11 9.45
CA ASP A 448 -19.08 -8.56 9.96
C ASP A 448 -18.03 -8.48 8.88
N ASP A 449 -17.89 -9.48 8.03
CA ASP A 449 -16.96 -9.48 6.92
C ASP A 449 -17.30 -8.39 5.88
N ARG A 450 -18.59 -8.25 5.55
CA ARG A 450 -19.03 -7.16 4.64
C ARG A 450 -18.82 -5.77 5.24
N LEU A 451 -18.97 -5.60 6.55
CA LEU A 451 -18.69 -4.33 7.23
C LEU A 451 -17.19 -4.02 7.25
N LYS A 452 -16.34 -5.04 7.48
CA LYS A 452 -14.87 -4.89 7.37
C LYS A 452 -14.45 -4.51 5.94
N ASP A 453 -15.07 -5.10 4.94
CA ASP A 453 -14.86 -4.74 3.52
C ASP A 453 -15.21 -3.26 3.25
N VAL A 454 -16.30 -2.74 3.86
CA VAL A 454 -16.60 -1.30 3.76
C VAL A 454 -15.54 -0.45 4.43
N VAL A 455 -15.05 -0.84 5.61
CA VAL A 455 -13.96 -0.13 6.30
C VAL A 455 -12.67 -0.15 5.48
N LEU A 456 -12.40 -1.25 4.75
CA LEU A 456 -11.29 -1.33 3.81
C LEU A 456 -11.42 -0.29 2.69
N LEU A 457 -12.60 -0.17 2.06
CA LEU A 457 -12.85 0.80 1.01
C LEU A 457 -12.77 2.26 1.50
N LEU A 458 -13.16 2.52 2.75
CA LEU A 458 -13.08 3.86 3.35
C LEU A 458 -11.66 4.41 3.42
N LYS A 459 -10.62 3.57 3.44
CA LYS A 459 -9.22 4.01 3.40
C LYS A 459 -8.87 4.77 2.11
N TYR A 460 -9.62 4.54 1.04
CA TYR A 460 -9.42 5.18 -0.27
C TYR A 460 -10.27 6.44 -0.45
N VAL A 461 -11.28 6.66 0.39
CA VAL A 461 -12.17 7.83 0.33
C VAL A 461 -11.46 9.07 0.88
N GLN A 462 -11.46 10.17 0.11
CA GLN A 462 -10.85 11.43 0.55
C GLN A 462 -11.71 12.16 1.58
N ASN A 463 -13.03 12.21 1.36
CA ASN A 463 -13.98 12.93 2.22
C ASN A 463 -14.63 11.97 3.23
N GLY A 464 -13.82 11.37 4.11
CA GLY A 464 -14.30 10.46 5.14
C GLY A 464 -15.28 11.11 6.13
N ASP A 465 -15.23 12.43 6.31
CA ASP A 465 -16.18 13.22 7.10
C ASP A 465 -17.61 13.16 6.54
N VAL A 466 -17.77 13.07 5.23
CA VAL A 466 -19.08 12.91 4.58
C VAL A 466 -19.68 11.55 4.95
N PHE A 467 -18.89 10.49 4.86
CA PHE A 467 -19.32 9.16 5.33
C PHE A 467 -19.75 9.19 6.80
N MET A 468 -18.92 9.80 7.66
CA MET A 468 -19.19 9.86 9.10
C MET A 468 -20.47 10.62 9.41
N ARG A 469 -20.77 11.71 8.68
CA ARG A 469 -22.05 12.44 8.81
C ARG A 469 -23.25 11.58 8.44
N PHE A 470 -23.20 10.88 7.31
CA PHE A 470 -24.28 9.97 6.91
C PHE A 470 -24.43 8.80 7.88
N HIS A 471 -23.31 8.21 8.30
CA HIS A 471 -23.31 7.11 9.25
C HIS A 471 -23.88 7.51 10.61
N GLN A 472 -23.47 8.68 11.16
CA GLN A 472 -24.05 9.24 12.39
C GLN A 472 -25.56 9.41 12.28
N MET A 473 -26.03 9.93 11.16
CA MET A 473 -27.45 10.14 10.86
C MET A 473 -28.23 8.83 10.83
N HIS A 474 -27.66 7.81 10.19
CA HIS A 474 -28.26 6.47 10.13
C HIS A 474 -28.27 5.80 11.50
N LEU A 475 -27.18 5.88 12.25
CA LEU A 475 -27.08 5.37 13.61
C LEU A 475 -28.11 6.03 14.53
N MET A 476 -28.24 7.37 14.47
CA MET A 476 -29.25 8.11 15.23
C MET A 476 -30.64 7.53 14.98
N ARG A 477 -31.01 7.32 13.70
CA ARG A 477 -32.31 6.73 13.33
C ARG A 477 -32.48 5.33 13.88
N ARG A 478 -31.45 4.47 13.74
CA ARG A 478 -31.53 3.08 14.20
C ARG A 478 -31.70 3.00 15.72
N LEU A 479 -30.95 3.82 16.46
CA LEU A 479 -31.00 3.84 17.93
C LEU A 479 -32.33 4.42 18.47
N ILE A 480 -32.83 5.50 17.85
CA ILE A 480 -34.13 6.08 18.26
C ILE A 480 -35.27 5.14 17.94
N SER A 481 -35.29 4.54 16.72
CA SER A 481 -36.37 3.66 16.28
C SER A 481 -36.21 2.20 16.71
N GLU A 482 -35.11 1.84 17.40
CA GLU A 482 -34.79 0.47 17.83
C GLU A 482 -34.82 -0.55 16.69
N THR A 483 -34.34 -0.14 15.52
CA THR A 483 -34.33 -0.96 14.31
C THR A 483 -33.00 -1.65 14.06
N SER A 484 -32.03 -1.50 14.93
CA SER A 484 -30.75 -2.15 14.84
C SER A 484 -30.88 -3.67 14.94
N THR A 485 -30.05 -4.40 14.20
CA THR A 485 -30.01 -5.86 14.25
C THR A 485 -29.42 -6.34 15.56
N ASP A 486 -28.29 -5.73 15.96
CA ASP A 486 -27.50 -6.06 17.12
C ASP A 486 -26.76 -4.81 17.63
N SER A 487 -26.77 -4.60 18.96
CA SER A 487 -26.09 -3.47 19.60
C SER A 487 -24.58 -3.67 19.66
N GLU A 488 -24.10 -4.90 19.80
CA GLU A 488 -22.68 -5.21 19.86
C GLU A 488 -22.01 -4.91 18.52
N LYS A 489 -22.63 -5.32 17.41
CA LYS A 489 -22.14 -5.02 16.07
C LYS A 489 -22.04 -3.54 15.76
N GLU A 490 -22.96 -2.73 16.26
CA GLU A 490 -22.90 -1.29 16.13
C GLU A 490 -21.67 -0.70 16.86
N GLU A 491 -21.37 -1.20 18.06
CA GLU A 491 -20.18 -0.78 18.83
C GLU A 491 -18.89 -1.26 18.13
N ASP A 492 -18.87 -2.48 17.57
CA ASP A 492 -17.74 -3.03 16.83
C ASP A 492 -17.40 -2.18 15.58
N VAL A 493 -18.41 -1.78 14.82
CA VAL A 493 -18.22 -0.90 13.67
C VAL A 493 -17.56 0.42 14.09
N VAL A 494 -17.96 1.01 15.21
CA VAL A 494 -17.32 2.24 15.72
C VAL A 494 -15.86 2.01 16.11
N GLN A 495 -15.53 0.84 16.66
CA GLN A 495 -14.14 0.48 16.93
C GLN A 495 -13.34 0.30 15.62
N TRP A 496 -13.90 -0.37 14.62
CA TRP A 496 -13.23 -0.53 13.31
C TRP A 496 -13.03 0.81 12.60
N LEU A 497 -14.00 1.73 12.68
CA LEU A 497 -13.84 3.09 12.15
C LEU A 497 -12.73 3.87 12.88
N ARG A 498 -12.58 3.68 14.19
CA ARG A 498 -11.49 4.25 14.98
C ARG A 498 -10.13 3.73 14.51
N HIS A 499 -9.98 2.41 14.34
CA HIS A 499 -8.75 1.80 13.83
C HIS A 499 -8.48 2.13 12.34
N GLY A 500 -9.54 2.37 11.58
CA GLY A 500 -9.46 2.82 10.18
C GLY A 500 -9.03 4.27 10.00
N GLY A 501 -8.72 5.00 11.08
CA GLY A 501 -8.22 6.39 11.02
C GLY A 501 -9.29 7.44 10.74
N MET A 502 -10.57 7.15 11.01
CA MET A 502 -11.64 8.13 10.87
C MET A 502 -11.49 9.26 11.92
N PRO A 503 -11.97 10.49 11.63
CA PRO A 503 -11.79 11.63 12.52
C PRO A 503 -12.32 11.36 13.93
N ALA A 504 -11.47 11.54 14.94
CA ALA A 504 -11.74 11.19 16.33
C ALA A 504 -12.99 11.90 16.90
N GLU A 505 -13.27 13.12 16.43
CA GLU A 505 -14.46 13.87 16.84
C GLU A 505 -15.76 13.11 16.54
N TYR A 506 -15.88 12.56 15.33
CA TYR A 506 -17.06 11.77 14.94
C TYR A 506 -17.13 10.45 15.72
N VAL A 507 -16.03 9.74 15.84
CA VAL A 507 -15.97 8.48 16.58
C VAL A 507 -16.39 8.69 18.05
N THR A 508 -15.94 9.79 18.67
CA THR A 508 -16.34 10.16 20.04
C THR A 508 -17.83 10.46 20.13
N LYS A 509 -18.41 11.16 19.14
CA LYS A 509 -19.86 11.42 19.08
C LYS A 509 -20.67 10.12 18.97
N LEU A 510 -20.24 9.20 18.09
CA LEU A 510 -20.91 7.89 17.97
C LEU A 510 -20.85 7.09 19.29
N SER A 511 -19.70 7.03 19.94
CA SER A 511 -19.55 6.35 21.24
C SER A 511 -20.45 6.97 22.31
N ARG A 512 -20.56 8.31 22.32
CA ARG A 512 -21.46 9.01 23.27
C ARG A 512 -22.93 8.70 23.01
N MET A 513 -23.33 8.51 21.73
CA MET A 513 -24.73 8.12 21.40
C MET A 513 -25.12 6.79 22.05
N PHE A 514 -24.22 5.79 22.07
CA PHE A 514 -24.48 4.54 22.79
C PHE A 514 -24.60 4.72 24.28
N GLN A 515 -23.73 5.54 24.88
CA GLN A 515 -23.80 5.88 26.31
C GLN A 515 -25.13 6.56 26.66
N ASP A 516 -25.56 7.53 25.84
CA ASP A 516 -26.83 8.24 26.03
C ASP A 516 -28.02 7.27 25.98
N ILE A 517 -28.03 6.28 25.08
CA ILE A 517 -29.09 5.25 25.00
C ILE A 517 -29.09 4.38 26.27
N LYS A 518 -27.92 3.94 26.75
CA LYS A 518 -27.81 3.14 27.98
C LYS A 518 -28.37 3.94 29.19
N ILE A 519 -27.88 5.18 29.38
CA ILE A 519 -28.36 6.06 30.44
C ILE A 519 -29.85 6.36 30.30
N SER A 520 -30.33 6.58 29.07
CA SER A 520 -31.73 6.85 28.80
C SER A 520 -32.65 5.69 29.19
N ASN A 521 -32.22 4.45 29.00
CA ASN A 521 -32.96 3.27 29.42
C ASN A 521 -33.09 3.19 30.94
N ASP A 522 -32.03 3.51 31.68
CA ASP A 522 -32.04 3.53 33.16
C ASP A 522 -32.97 4.63 33.67
N VAL A 523 -32.84 5.84 33.09
CA VAL A 523 -33.73 6.98 33.43
C VAL A 523 -35.19 6.66 33.13
N ASN A 524 -35.47 6.01 31.98
CA ASN A 524 -36.82 5.63 31.59
C ASN A 524 -37.39 4.57 32.54
N SER A 525 -36.59 3.64 33.05
CA SER A 525 -37.02 2.66 34.04
C SER A 525 -37.41 3.32 35.36
N ALA A 526 -36.55 4.23 35.85
CA ALA A 526 -36.83 5.02 37.05
C ALA A 526 -38.08 5.94 36.89
N PHE A 527 -38.26 6.52 35.69
CA PHE A 527 -39.45 7.32 35.41
C PHE A 527 -40.75 6.48 35.42
N LYS A 528 -40.72 5.26 34.90
CA LYS A 528 -41.86 4.34 34.96
C LYS A 528 -42.22 3.94 36.37
N GLU A 529 -41.25 3.76 37.28
CA GLU A 529 -41.48 3.53 38.70
C GLU A 529 -42.13 4.76 39.33
N PHE A 530 -41.61 5.96 39.08
CA PHE A 530 -42.19 7.20 39.57
C PHE A 530 -43.64 7.40 39.12
N LEU A 531 -44.01 7.03 37.89
CA LEU A 531 -45.39 7.09 37.43
C LEU A 531 -46.30 6.06 38.11
N ARG A 532 -45.78 4.87 38.42
CA ARG A 532 -46.51 3.85 39.16
C ARG A 532 -46.80 4.28 40.59
N ASP A 533 -45.86 4.92 41.25
CA ASP A 533 -46.01 5.46 42.61
C ASP A 533 -47.04 6.60 42.66
N LYS A 534 -47.33 7.25 41.55
CA LYS A 534 -48.37 8.26 41.39
C LYS A 534 -49.74 7.71 40.91
N ASP A 535 -49.94 6.39 40.91
CA ASP A 535 -51.12 5.74 40.35
C ASP A 535 -51.40 5.99 38.85
N LEU A 536 -50.34 6.41 38.10
CA LEU A 536 -50.40 6.63 36.65
C LEU A 536 -49.85 5.45 35.85
N ALA A 537 -50.15 4.23 36.26
CA ALA A 537 -49.65 2.97 35.67
C ALA A 537 -49.97 2.81 34.18
N SER A 538 -51.09 3.33 33.71
CA SER A 538 -51.45 3.35 32.30
C SER A 538 -50.47 4.15 31.44
N LEU A 539 -50.11 5.35 31.87
CA LEU A 539 -49.13 6.21 31.25
C LEU A 539 -47.71 5.56 31.25
N ALA A 540 -47.35 4.92 32.36
CA ALA A 540 -46.07 4.21 32.47
C ALA A 540 -45.90 3.06 31.43
N SER A 541 -47.02 2.42 31.03
CA SER A 541 -47.00 1.33 30.05
C SER A 541 -47.00 1.84 28.60
N MET A 542 -47.52 3.07 28.35
CA MET A 542 -47.75 3.62 27.01
C MET A 542 -46.56 4.38 26.47
N ALA A 543 -45.67 4.92 27.31
CA ALA A 543 -44.60 5.83 26.85
C ALA A 543 -43.20 5.34 27.21
N ASN A 544 -42.28 5.62 26.33
CA ASN A 544 -40.83 5.41 26.50
C ASN A 544 -40.08 6.68 26.14
N ILE A 545 -39.34 7.25 27.09
CA ILE A 545 -38.59 8.48 26.92
C ILE A 545 -37.14 8.16 26.61
N LYS A 546 -36.58 8.80 25.59
CA LYS A 546 -35.15 8.79 25.32
C LYS A 546 -34.58 10.17 25.55
N ILE A 547 -33.71 10.29 26.54
CA ILE A 547 -33.05 11.54 26.93
C ILE A 547 -31.64 11.51 26.34
N LEU A 548 -31.36 12.44 25.43
CA LEU A 548 -30.18 12.43 24.57
C LEU A 548 -29.41 13.74 24.75
N ASN A 549 -28.08 13.68 24.70
CA ASN A 549 -27.23 14.86 24.82
C ASN A 549 -27.16 15.62 23.48
N HIS A 550 -27.52 16.90 23.48
CA HIS A 550 -27.57 17.73 22.27
C HIS A 550 -26.26 17.72 21.46
N GLY A 551 -25.07 17.68 22.11
CA GLY A 551 -23.78 17.73 21.44
C GLY A 551 -23.41 16.52 20.57
N ALA A 552 -23.94 15.32 20.85
CA ALA A 552 -23.67 14.07 20.12
C ALA A 552 -24.70 13.79 19.02
N TRP A 553 -25.93 14.25 19.20
CA TRP A 553 -27.04 14.07 18.29
C TRP A 553 -27.19 15.31 17.38
N SER A 554 -27.90 15.20 16.28
CA SER A 554 -27.97 16.26 15.24
C SER A 554 -28.29 17.65 15.81
N LYS A 555 -27.53 18.66 15.40
CA LYS A 555 -27.70 20.07 15.80
C LYS A 555 -28.93 20.77 15.16
N ASN A 556 -29.61 20.14 14.22
CA ASN A 556 -30.54 20.80 13.28
C ASN A 556 -31.97 20.30 13.37
N SER A 557 -32.51 20.07 14.55
CA SER A 557 -33.95 19.99 14.63
C SER A 557 -34.46 21.36 15.06
N GLU A 558 -34.93 22.18 14.11
CA GLU A 558 -35.76 23.32 14.42
C GLU A 558 -36.90 22.88 15.35
N ARG A 559 -37.18 23.68 16.37
CA ARG A 559 -38.33 23.47 17.22
C ARG A 559 -39.58 23.68 16.37
N VAL A 560 -40.19 22.60 15.92
CA VAL A 560 -41.50 22.65 15.29
C VAL A 560 -42.52 22.53 16.40
N THR A 561 -43.28 23.59 16.61
CA THR A 561 -44.42 23.55 17.49
C THR A 561 -45.48 22.61 16.91
N VAL A 562 -46.05 21.77 17.73
CA VAL A 562 -47.15 20.88 17.37
C VAL A 562 -48.09 20.77 18.57
N SER A 563 -49.36 20.94 18.35
CA SER A 563 -50.40 20.65 19.34
C SER A 563 -50.52 19.12 19.44
N LEU A 564 -50.25 18.59 20.62
CA LEU A 564 -50.31 17.15 20.88
C LEU A 564 -51.76 16.74 21.27
N PRO A 565 -52.13 15.45 21.10
CA PRO A 565 -53.35 14.91 21.66
C PRO A 565 -53.36 15.07 23.18
N MET A 566 -54.57 15.31 23.75
CA MET A 566 -54.75 15.54 25.20
C MET A 566 -54.10 14.42 26.04
N GLU A 567 -54.17 13.18 25.57
CA GLU A 567 -53.58 12.03 26.24
C GLU A 567 -52.06 12.08 26.38
N LEU A 568 -51.38 12.91 25.60
CA LEU A 568 -49.93 13.17 25.66
C LEU A 568 -49.57 14.48 26.33
N GLU A 569 -50.50 15.45 26.38
CA GLU A 569 -50.29 16.72 27.06
C GLU A 569 -50.01 16.52 28.58
N ASP A 570 -50.75 15.59 29.23
CA ASP A 570 -50.58 15.27 30.66
C ASP A 570 -49.24 14.58 30.95
N PHE A 571 -48.65 13.91 29.97
CA PHE A 571 -47.38 13.18 30.14
C PHE A 571 -46.15 14.12 30.21
N ILE A 572 -46.14 15.20 29.44
CA ILE A 572 -44.99 16.12 29.34
C ILE A 572 -44.63 16.76 30.70
N PRO A 573 -45.59 17.36 31.46
CA PRO A 573 -45.27 17.94 32.76
C PRO A 573 -44.71 16.96 33.76
N GLU A 574 -45.21 15.72 33.76
CA GLU A 574 -44.75 14.66 34.67
C GLU A 574 -43.29 14.29 34.36
N ALA A 575 -42.93 14.16 33.08
CA ALA A 575 -41.58 13.87 32.68
C ALA A 575 -40.60 15.01 32.99
N GLU A 576 -41.03 16.26 32.82
CA GLU A 576 -40.22 17.44 33.15
C GLU A 576 -40.03 17.56 34.68
N GLN A 577 -41.09 17.32 35.49
CA GLN A 577 -41.02 17.33 36.93
C GLN A 577 -40.08 16.25 37.45
N PHE A 578 -40.18 15.02 36.93
CA PHE A 578 -39.29 13.93 37.30
C PHE A 578 -37.84 14.31 37.01
N TYR A 579 -37.55 14.76 35.81
CA TYR A 579 -36.19 15.07 35.39
C TYR A 579 -35.60 16.27 36.12
N SER A 580 -36.37 17.31 36.38
CA SER A 580 -35.92 18.49 37.13
C SER A 580 -35.60 18.18 38.60
N LYS A 581 -36.30 17.23 39.21
CA LYS A 581 -35.96 16.72 40.56
C LYS A 581 -34.66 15.93 40.57
N ALA A 582 -34.39 15.14 39.56
CA ALA A 582 -33.18 14.35 39.46
C ALA A 582 -31.94 15.14 39.01
N HIS A 583 -32.12 16.21 38.20
CA HIS A 583 -31.04 16.93 37.56
C HIS A 583 -31.24 18.46 37.67
N SER A 584 -30.64 19.08 38.69
CA SER A 584 -30.66 20.55 38.80
C SER A 584 -29.80 21.20 37.70
N GLY A 585 -30.31 22.30 37.12
CA GLY A 585 -29.58 23.10 36.15
C GLY A 585 -29.57 22.56 34.73
N ARG A 586 -30.35 21.50 34.42
CA ARG A 586 -30.51 20.98 33.07
C ARG A 586 -31.93 21.26 32.58
N ARG A 587 -32.06 21.64 31.29
CA ARG A 587 -33.35 21.88 30.63
C ARG A 587 -33.61 20.78 29.61
N LEU A 588 -34.84 20.30 29.56
CA LEU A 588 -35.31 19.37 28.55
C LEU A 588 -35.92 20.14 27.35
N THR A 589 -35.65 19.66 26.15
CA THR A 589 -36.27 20.15 24.92
C THR A 589 -36.87 18.99 24.17
N TRP A 590 -38.16 19.07 23.88
CA TRP A 590 -38.89 18.03 23.17
C TRP A 590 -38.66 18.13 21.67
N HIS A 591 -38.26 17.01 21.05
CA HIS A 591 -38.08 16.90 19.60
C HIS A 591 -39.15 16.00 18.98
N HIS A 592 -40.32 16.59 18.73
CA HIS A 592 -41.47 15.87 18.20
C HIS A 592 -41.28 15.31 16.79
N ASN A 593 -40.39 15.91 16.00
CA ASN A 593 -39.99 15.43 14.66
C ASN A 593 -39.21 14.08 14.71
N LEU A 594 -38.57 13.76 15.83
CA LEU A 594 -37.87 12.48 16.06
C LEU A 594 -38.73 11.49 16.82
N SER A 595 -39.88 11.89 17.29
CA SER A 595 -40.78 11.09 18.09
C SER A 595 -41.75 10.30 17.19
N SER A 596 -42.10 9.08 17.61
CA SER A 596 -43.00 8.20 16.88
C SER A 596 -43.82 7.36 17.85
N GLY A 597 -44.94 6.80 17.38
CA GLY A 597 -45.78 5.94 18.15
C GLY A 597 -46.59 4.99 17.30
N ILE A 598 -47.29 4.08 17.96
CA ILE A 598 -48.21 3.13 17.32
C ILE A 598 -49.65 3.53 17.68
N ILE A 599 -50.44 3.77 16.68
CA ILE A 599 -51.90 4.05 16.82
C ILE A 599 -52.64 2.84 16.30
N THR A 600 -53.60 2.32 17.08
CA THR A 600 -54.54 1.31 16.60
C THR A 600 -55.72 2.02 16.00
N MET A 601 -55.93 1.88 14.70
CA MET A 601 -57.06 2.43 13.97
C MET A 601 -58.04 1.37 13.56
N THR A 602 -59.32 1.53 13.91
CA THR A 602 -60.38 0.65 13.49
C THR A 602 -61.17 1.29 12.34
N THR A 603 -61.34 0.53 11.27
CA THR A 603 -62.10 0.93 10.06
C THR A 603 -63.25 -0.05 9.84
N ASP A 604 -64.13 0.20 8.89
CA ASP A 604 -65.23 -0.71 8.51
C ASP A 604 -64.73 -2.09 8.07
N VAL A 605 -63.50 -2.16 7.60
CA VAL A 605 -62.87 -3.38 7.06
C VAL A 605 -62.12 -4.21 8.14
N GLY A 606 -61.48 -3.52 9.09
CA GLY A 606 -60.68 -4.18 10.11
C GLY A 606 -59.94 -3.22 11.03
N SER A 607 -59.06 -3.77 11.87
CA SER A 607 -58.28 -3.04 12.83
C SER A 607 -56.75 -3.11 12.47
N TYR A 608 -56.11 -1.96 12.39
CA TYR A 608 -54.73 -1.84 11.94
C TYR A 608 -53.88 -1.05 12.91
N ASP A 609 -52.69 -1.61 13.22
CA ASP A 609 -51.68 -0.90 14.00
C ASP A 609 -50.85 -0.03 13.03
N LEU A 610 -50.95 1.27 13.18
CA LEU A 610 -50.25 2.25 12.35
C LEU A 610 -49.07 2.80 13.15
N GLU A 611 -47.86 2.55 12.68
CA GLU A 611 -46.66 3.17 13.21
C GLU A 611 -46.49 4.55 12.51
N VAL A 612 -46.59 5.62 13.26
CA VAL A 612 -46.65 7.00 12.78
C VAL A 612 -45.68 7.90 13.52
N THR A 613 -45.27 9.01 12.88
CA THR A 613 -44.54 10.08 13.55
C THR A 613 -45.50 10.89 14.41
N THR A 614 -44.96 11.69 15.38
CA THR A 614 -45.81 12.57 16.19
C THR A 614 -46.61 13.57 15.35
N PHE A 615 -46.06 14.09 14.25
CA PHE A 615 -46.78 14.97 13.35
C PHE A 615 -47.94 14.27 12.63
N GLN A 616 -47.71 13.04 12.15
CA GLN A 616 -48.77 12.23 11.57
C GLN A 616 -49.85 11.89 12.57
N MET A 617 -49.43 11.63 13.84
CA MET A 617 -50.35 11.38 14.96
C MET A 617 -51.23 12.60 15.23
N ALA A 618 -50.64 13.79 15.37
CA ALA A 618 -51.40 15.05 15.58
C ALA A 618 -52.42 15.27 14.46
N VAL A 619 -52.03 15.05 13.21
CA VAL A 619 -52.95 15.16 12.06
C VAL A 619 -54.09 14.16 12.14
N LEU A 620 -53.81 12.88 12.47
CA LEU A 620 -54.86 11.85 12.55
C LEU A 620 -55.82 12.06 13.72
N PHE A 621 -55.32 12.56 14.85
CA PHE A 621 -56.14 12.87 16.02
C PHE A 621 -57.12 14.03 15.81
N ALA A 622 -56.91 14.89 14.81
CA ALA A 622 -57.86 15.94 14.42
C ALA A 622 -59.26 15.36 14.07
N TRP A 623 -59.31 14.11 13.65
CA TRP A 623 -60.58 13.40 13.38
C TRP A 623 -61.09 12.54 14.55
N ASN A 624 -60.39 12.46 15.69
CA ASN A 624 -60.74 11.55 16.77
C ASN A 624 -62.18 11.77 17.29
N GLN A 625 -62.61 13.02 17.41
CA GLN A 625 -63.96 13.40 17.85
C GLN A 625 -64.99 13.61 16.72
N ARG A 626 -64.55 13.62 15.44
CA ARG A 626 -65.36 13.94 14.26
C ARG A 626 -64.95 13.12 13.04
N PRO A 627 -65.06 11.79 13.12
CA PRO A 627 -64.42 10.90 12.16
C PRO A 627 -64.99 10.97 10.74
N GLN A 628 -66.22 11.41 10.56
CA GLN A 628 -66.85 11.53 9.24
C GLN A 628 -66.70 12.93 8.59
N GLN A 629 -66.19 13.88 9.34
CA GLN A 629 -66.12 15.27 8.84
C GLN A 629 -64.97 15.42 7.86
N SER A 630 -65.20 16.18 6.79
CA SER A 630 -64.16 16.65 5.91
C SER A 630 -63.53 17.89 6.54
N LEU A 631 -62.18 17.92 6.62
CA LEU A 631 -61.42 19.05 7.15
C LEU A 631 -60.62 19.70 6.01
N SER A 632 -60.58 21.04 6.01
CA SER A 632 -59.66 21.73 5.12
C SER A 632 -58.22 21.67 5.60
N LEU A 633 -57.25 21.90 4.73
CA LEU A 633 -55.86 22.01 5.13
C LEU A 633 -55.64 23.15 6.13
N ALA A 634 -56.41 24.24 6.00
CA ALA A 634 -56.38 25.36 6.95
C ALA A 634 -56.88 24.96 8.34
N ASP A 635 -57.98 24.17 8.42
CA ASP A 635 -58.49 23.64 9.69
C ASP A 635 -57.45 22.72 10.38
N LEU A 636 -56.78 21.90 9.59
CA LEU A 636 -55.69 21.06 10.12
C LEU A 636 -54.47 21.85 10.60
N ALA A 637 -54.12 22.95 9.92
CA ALA A 637 -53.07 23.84 10.37
C ALA A 637 -53.38 24.48 11.72
N LEU A 638 -54.62 24.90 11.93
CA LEU A 638 -55.11 25.44 13.20
C LEU A 638 -55.17 24.36 14.29
N ALA A 639 -55.61 23.14 13.96
CA ALA A 639 -55.76 22.06 14.92
C ALA A 639 -54.39 21.47 15.38
N THR A 640 -53.40 21.48 14.51
CA THR A 640 -52.12 20.86 14.77
C THR A 640 -50.99 21.83 15.09
N GLU A 641 -51.16 23.13 14.83
CA GLU A 641 -50.13 24.17 14.94
C GLU A 641 -48.87 23.90 14.09
N LEU A 642 -48.95 22.97 13.14
CA LEU A 642 -47.83 22.65 12.25
C LEU A 642 -47.62 23.74 11.20
N GLY A 643 -46.37 24.07 10.95
CA GLY A 643 -45.99 24.95 9.86
C GLY A 643 -46.46 24.41 8.49
N ASP A 644 -46.75 25.28 7.52
CA ASP A 644 -47.32 24.92 6.20
C ASP A 644 -46.51 23.86 5.47
N VAL A 645 -45.19 23.95 5.50
CA VAL A 645 -44.31 22.96 4.83
C VAL A 645 -44.41 21.59 5.47
N GLU A 646 -44.35 21.53 6.82
CA GLU A 646 -44.41 20.30 7.57
C GLU A 646 -45.79 19.64 7.50
N LEU A 647 -46.84 20.43 7.54
CA LEU A 647 -48.20 19.94 7.42
C LEU A 647 -48.45 19.32 6.01
N ARG A 648 -48.06 20.00 4.94
CA ARG A 648 -48.22 19.47 3.57
C ARG A 648 -47.43 18.17 3.39
N ARG A 649 -46.22 18.10 3.92
CA ARG A 649 -45.39 16.85 3.90
C ARG A 649 -46.08 15.74 4.68
N THR A 650 -46.59 16.04 5.85
CA THR A 650 -47.23 15.08 6.74
C THR A 650 -48.50 14.52 6.09
N VAL A 651 -49.38 15.38 5.56
CA VAL A 651 -50.59 14.98 4.84
C VAL A 651 -50.27 14.17 3.59
N TRP A 652 -49.24 14.57 2.83
CA TRP A 652 -48.78 13.82 1.67
C TRP A 652 -48.33 12.39 2.03
N SER A 653 -47.61 12.24 3.11
CA SER A 653 -47.14 10.93 3.57
C SER A 653 -48.26 9.96 3.97
N LEU A 654 -49.40 10.48 4.43
CA LEU A 654 -50.59 9.73 4.82
C LEU A 654 -51.52 9.43 3.65
N SER A 655 -51.51 10.27 2.62
CA SER A 655 -52.40 10.18 1.45
C SER A 655 -51.78 9.50 0.23
N HIS A 656 -50.44 9.45 0.13
CA HIS A 656 -49.72 8.96 -1.06
C HIS A 656 -48.63 7.92 -0.69
N MET A 657 -49.00 6.85 -0.02
CA MET A 657 -48.06 5.78 0.31
C MET A 657 -47.98 4.75 -0.84
N PRO A 658 -46.85 4.63 -1.57
CA PRO A 658 -46.76 3.81 -2.79
C PRO A 658 -47.05 2.31 -2.58
N LYS A 659 -46.88 1.82 -1.35
CA LYS A 659 -47.07 0.41 -0.99
C LYS A 659 -48.52 0.03 -0.71
N LEU A 660 -49.41 1.00 -0.59
CA LEU A 660 -50.79 0.77 -0.22
C LEU A 660 -51.72 1.00 -1.42
N LYS A 661 -52.56 0.04 -1.75
CA LYS A 661 -53.61 0.17 -2.76
C LYS A 661 -54.77 1.06 -2.30
N ARG A 662 -55.04 1.10 -0.98
CA ARG A 662 -56.03 1.99 -0.37
C ARG A 662 -55.32 2.92 0.59
N GLN A 663 -55.37 4.21 0.32
CA GLN A 663 -54.70 5.23 1.13
C GLN A 663 -55.48 5.52 2.41
N LEU A 664 -54.81 6.00 3.44
CA LEU A 664 -55.37 6.31 4.75
C LEU A 664 -56.18 7.61 4.72
N LEU A 665 -55.65 8.64 4.05
CA LEU A 665 -56.34 9.91 3.82
C LEU A 665 -56.73 10.04 2.36
N LEU A 666 -57.96 10.51 2.11
CA LEU A 666 -58.44 10.90 0.82
C LEU A 666 -58.34 12.42 0.68
N VAL A 667 -57.90 12.90 -0.47
CA VAL A 667 -57.60 14.30 -0.74
C VAL A 667 -58.43 14.77 -1.97
N GLU A 668 -59.13 15.85 -1.84
CA GLU A 668 -59.93 16.47 -2.91
C GLU A 668 -59.63 17.98 -2.98
N PRO A 669 -59.19 18.52 -4.15
CA PRO A 669 -58.86 17.82 -5.38
C PRO A 669 -57.57 16.98 -5.25
N SER A 670 -57.42 15.93 -6.08
CA SER A 670 -56.21 15.11 -6.09
C SER A 670 -55.01 15.91 -6.52
N ALA A 671 -53.89 15.80 -5.78
CA ALA A 671 -52.64 16.50 -6.04
C ALA A 671 -51.55 15.50 -6.52
N LYS A 672 -50.59 15.95 -7.33
CA LYS A 672 -49.46 15.15 -7.80
C LYS A 672 -48.21 15.33 -6.94
N ASN A 673 -48.13 16.39 -6.16
CA ASN A 673 -47.04 16.68 -5.25
C ASN A 673 -47.52 17.52 -4.04
N PRO A 674 -46.78 17.54 -2.92
CA PRO A 674 -47.19 18.29 -1.71
C PRO A 674 -47.35 19.80 -1.90
N ARG A 675 -46.74 20.40 -2.93
CA ARG A 675 -46.79 21.85 -3.19
C ARG A 675 -48.13 22.27 -3.81
N GLU A 676 -48.87 21.34 -4.38
CA GLU A 676 -50.18 21.61 -5.02
C GLU A 676 -51.32 21.73 -4.03
N PHE A 677 -51.12 21.34 -2.77
CA PHE A 677 -52.14 21.53 -1.75
C PHE A 677 -52.41 23.01 -1.51
N THR A 678 -53.69 23.38 -1.51
CA THR A 678 -54.15 24.73 -1.16
C THR A 678 -54.76 24.73 0.23
N PRO A 679 -54.89 25.87 0.90
CA PRO A 679 -55.57 25.96 2.22
C PRO A 679 -56.99 25.37 2.21
N GLU A 680 -57.68 25.39 1.06
CA GLU A 680 -59.04 24.90 0.85
C GLU A 680 -59.09 23.40 0.51
N THR A 681 -57.92 22.74 0.31
CA THR A 681 -57.87 21.31 0.00
C THR A 681 -58.62 20.52 1.08
N SER A 682 -59.61 19.75 0.66
CA SER A 682 -60.49 18.96 1.51
C SER A 682 -59.85 17.59 1.79
N LEU A 683 -59.83 17.19 3.04
CA LEU A 683 -59.20 15.97 3.53
C LEU A 683 -60.20 15.17 4.38
N ARG A 684 -60.26 13.86 4.15
CA ARG A 684 -61.11 12.96 4.95
C ARG A 684 -60.41 11.61 5.22
N ILE A 685 -60.75 10.97 6.31
CA ILE A 685 -60.27 9.63 6.63
C ILE A 685 -60.98 8.64 5.67
N ASN A 686 -60.19 7.66 5.20
CA ASN A 686 -60.74 6.58 4.38
C ASN A 686 -61.23 5.43 5.27
N HIS A 687 -62.54 5.35 5.46
CA HIS A 687 -63.12 4.27 6.25
C HIS A 687 -63.06 2.88 5.59
N GLN A 688 -62.79 2.84 4.28
CA GLN A 688 -62.53 1.63 3.51
C GLN A 688 -61.02 1.31 3.45
N PHE A 689 -60.19 1.95 4.29
CA PHE A 689 -58.78 1.62 4.41
C PHE A 689 -58.57 0.18 4.75
N ALA A 690 -57.70 -0.50 4.00
CA ALA A 690 -57.38 -1.89 4.24
C ALA A 690 -55.96 -2.22 3.71
N VAL A 691 -55.28 -3.09 4.38
CA VAL A 691 -54.06 -3.69 3.91
C VAL A 691 -54.35 -4.84 2.96
N ILE A 692 -53.94 -4.72 1.70
CA ILE A 692 -54.15 -5.76 0.67
C ILE A 692 -52.83 -6.50 0.46
N ARG A 693 -52.82 -7.81 0.72
CA ARG A 693 -51.69 -8.69 0.40
C ARG A 693 -52.18 -9.83 -0.48
N ASN A 694 -51.48 -10.13 -1.55
CA ASN A 694 -51.84 -11.17 -2.52
C ASN A 694 -53.28 -11.06 -3.03
N ASN A 695 -53.71 -9.83 -3.26
CA ASN A 695 -55.10 -9.43 -3.69
C ASN A 695 -56.20 -9.78 -2.62
N GLU A 696 -55.82 -10.20 -1.43
CA GLU A 696 -56.78 -10.42 -0.33
C GLU A 696 -56.72 -9.28 0.69
N VAL A 697 -57.89 -8.89 1.18
CA VAL A 697 -58.07 -7.87 2.19
C VAL A 697 -57.75 -8.45 3.55
N GLN A 698 -56.72 -7.95 4.23
CA GLN A 698 -56.38 -8.36 5.59
C GLN A 698 -57.23 -7.57 6.60
N ARG A 699 -57.94 -8.26 7.50
CA ARG A 699 -58.75 -7.61 8.56
C ARG A 699 -57.90 -7.07 9.73
N ARG A 700 -56.66 -7.52 9.87
CA ARG A 700 -55.68 -7.03 10.84
C ARG A 700 -54.32 -6.87 10.17
N GLY A 701 -53.56 -5.86 10.55
CA GLY A 701 -52.24 -5.67 10.00
C GLY A 701 -51.49 -4.52 10.66
N LYS A 702 -50.17 -4.57 10.50
CA LYS A 702 -49.30 -3.48 10.93
C LYS A 702 -48.77 -2.73 9.69
N VAL A 703 -48.89 -1.39 9.69
CA VAL A 703 -48.38 -0.51 8.64
C VAL A 703 -47.51 0.55 9.27
N SER A 704 -46.30 0.72 8.74
CA SER A 704 -45.40 1.78 9.18
C SER A 704 -45.42 2.94 8.17
N TYR A 705 -45.88 4.11 8.63
CA TYR A 705 -45.78 5.39 7.96
C TYR A 705 -44.53 6.19 8.30
N VAL A 706 -43.72 5.69 9.25
CA VAL A 706 -42.41 6.25 9.58
C VAL A 706 -41.50 5.95 8.40
N GLY A 707 -41.55 6.80 7.40
CA GLY A 707 -40.79 6.70 6.16
C GLY A 707 -39.28 6.95 6.38
N LYS A 708 -38.51 6.81 5.31
CA LYS A 708 -37.14 7.36 5.26
C LYS A 708 -37.27 8.87 5.47
N LEU A 709 -36.95 9.35 6.67
CA LEU A 709 -36.78 10.80 6.86
C LEU A 709 -35.73 11.27 5.83
N GLN A 710 -36.17 12.00 4.81
CA GLN A 710 -35.27 12.74 3.95
C GLN A 710 -34.68 13.86 4.82
N LEU A 711 -33.49 13.61 5.35
CA LEU A 711 -32.74 14.62 6.06
C LEU A 711 -32.22 15.60 5.01
N VAL A 712 -32.84 16.75 4.99
CA VAL A 712 -32.36 17.92 4.28
C VAL A 712 -31.08 18.35 5.03
N THR A 713 -29.94 18.23 4.37
CA THR A 713 -28.66 18.73 4.86
C THR A 713 -28.65 20.24 4.75
N GLU A 714 -29.07 20.93 5.81
CA GLU A 714 -28.78 22.36 5.98
C GLU A 714 -27.60 22.56 6.93
N ARG A 715 -26.66 23.41 6.52
CA ARG A 715 -25.57 23.92 7.33
C ARG A 715 -26.14 24.83 8.41
N VAL A 716 -25.92 24.54 9.69
CA VAL A 716 -26.19 25.49 10.78
C VAL A 716 -24.99 25.60 11.72
N ARG A 717 -24.74 26.85 12.07
CA ARG A 717 -23.71 27.35 12.99
C ARG A 717 -24.00 26.99 14.44
N ASP A 718 -22.93 26.98 15.21
CA ASP A 718 -22.83 26.65 16.63
C ASP A 718 -23.76 27.46 17.55
N GLU A 719 -24.40 26.75 18.51
CA GLU A 719 -24.73 27.26 19.83
C GLU A 719 -24.92 26.14 20.89
N VAL A 720 -24.82 26.52 22.16
CA VAL A 720 -24.46 25.70 23.31
C VAL A 720 -25.66 25.03 23.99
N GLY A 721 -25.51 23.71 24.28
CA GLY A 721 -25.91 23.04 25.54
C GLY A 721 -27.40 22.87 25.90
N GLU A 722 -28.20 22.12 25.08
CA GLU A 722 -29.52 21.63 25.52
C GLU A 722 -29.69 20.12 25.26
N GLY A 723 -30.36 19.39 26.19
CA GLY A 723 -30.71 17.98 26.00
C GLY A 723 -31.91 17.78 25.06
N ILE A 724 -31.83 16.80 24.19
CA ILE A 724 -32.90 16.42 23.25
C ILE A 724 -33.73 15.28 23.85
N ILE A 725 -35.07 15.40 23.82
CA ILE A 725 -35.97 14.31 24.18
C ILE A 725 -36.65 13.78 22.91
N ALA A 726 -36.52 12.48 22.65
CA ALA A 726 -37.33 11.77 21.70
C ALA A 726 -38.32 10.88 22.45
N LEU A 727 -39.61 11.09 22.22
CA LEU A 727 -40.68 10.30 22.82
C LEU A 727 -41.07 9.15 21.87
N ARG A 728 -41.03 7.93 22.39
CA ARG A 728 -41.59 6.76 21.71
C ARG A 728 -42.86 6.33 22.43
N ILE A 729 -43.99 6.48 21.75
CA ILE A 729 -45.25 6.01 22.24
C ILE A 729 -45.40 4.55 21.84
N LEU A 730 -45.39 3.65 22.83
CA LEU A 730 -45.40 2.19 22.59
C LEU A 730 -46.75 1.68 22.08
N ARG A 731 -47.85 2.25 22.54
CA ARG A 731 -49.20 1.97 22.04
C ARG A 731 -50.20 2.98 22.59
N LEU A 732 -50.83 3.77 21.71
CA LEU A 732 -52.01 4.55 22.03
C LEU A 732 -53.20 3.86 21.37
N GLN A 733 -54.14 3.43 22.16
CA GLN A 733 -55.36 2.81 21.67
C GLN A 733 -56.35 3.97 21.33
N VAL A 734 -56.35 4.39 20.08
CA VAL A 734 -57.37 5.28 19.58
C VAL A 734 -58.58 4.41 19.29
N SER A 735 -59.47 4.38 20.24
CA SER A 735 -60.82 3.86 20.03
C SER A 735 -61.60 4.94 19.26
N CYS A 736 -61.51 4.91 17.94
CA CYS A 736 -62.67 5.42 17.19
C CYS A 736 -63.83 4.53 17.53
N VAL A 737 -64.55 4.84 18.62
CA VAL A 737 -65.74 4.11 19.00
C VAL A 737 -66.82 4.48 18.00
N TRP A 738 -66.92 3.69 16.96
CA TRP A 738 -68.15 3.57 16.24
C TRP A 738 -69.13 2.84 17.13
N MET A 739 -69.97 3.57 17.89
CA MET A 739 -71.22 3.03 18.29
C MET A 739 -72.03 2.77 17.01
N SER A 740 -71.99 1.55 16.57
CA SER A 740 -72.96 1.03 15.63
C SER A 740 -74.35 1.37 16.21
N THR A 741 -75.12 2.15 15.51
CA THR A 741 -76.54 2.49 15.82
C THR A 741 -77.46 1.27 15.98
N SER A 742 -76.93 0.08 15.97
CA SER A 742 -77.66 -1.20 16.18
C SER A 742 -77.80 -1.65 17.63
N ILE A 743 -77.31 -0.92 18.64
CA ILE A 743 -77.47 -1.27 20.05
C ILE A 743 -78.50 -0.35 20.77
N LEU A 744 -78.98 0.71 20.12
CA LEU A 744 -80.04 1.58 20.69
C LEU A 744 -81.48 1.11 20.41
N ASP A 745 -81.67 0.00 19.70
CA ASP A 745 -82.97 -0.61 19.47
C ASP A 745 -83.28 -1.87 20.35
N ARG A 746 -82.44 -2.10 21.35
CA ARG A 746 -82.70 -3.18 22.36
C ARG A 746 -82.35 -2.73 23.77
N LEU A 747 -82.97 -1.67 24.24
CA LEU A 747 -83.22 -1.36 25.63
C LEU A 747 -84.55 -0.71 25.75
#